data_88226aec54180f97ae8aea583e2fc6c1
#
_entry.id   88226aec54180f97ae8aea583e2fc6c1
#
_cell.length_a   1.000
_cell.length_b   1.000
_cell.length_c   1.000
_cell.angle_alpha   90.00
_cell.angle_beta   90.00
_cell.angle_gamma   90.00
#
_symmetry.space_group_name_H-M   'P 1'
#
loop_
_entity.id
_entity.type
_entity.pdbx_description
1 polymer ?
#
loop_
_entity_poly.entity_id
_entity_poly.type
_entity_poly.pdbx_seq_one_letter_code
_entity_poly.pdbx_strand_id
1 'polypeptide(L)'
;MASTRSVPRRAPTNLSSPSPSQPRPPPVISVEEWESKAPLGELETRSVALIKEASEKLPLPLKFQTDDLSHSRPSTPRLRFTGSRPGTPVQAGSSKLAAQAGSSSHALHPKQPIQTLEQFYDWFALIDRSVTHSQEAHFRAHLAGVSQHLDECDFLVERIEEIDKEVSDMLKGWRSVEEGGKSLKEACEKLLEERDRLLDITDNIGARLEYFQELEHATRMLNHPGESLVLQTDFLYMVERVGVCIDFLKLHRHYKDAEVYLLRFQQCMTRAMTLIKMFFVGSLRALSSDVSKKLSEREISSTASTHLLYTRFHTVSTQVAPLIGELERRAEAHPAELSTLLSECHAAYFSTRKTLLVGRVVEEIRGLDPVRTELVELTRAGCSYLKQLCTDEFELYREFFSTGEDQLYSYLENLCDYLYDDLRPRILHEPRLTALCEVCTVLQALMVLDVVDDELVDDSDSDDSEELNLDLDPSQPRTKQRGLGHLHISHLLQMVLQDAQTRLFFKAQSVIQSDIRYYVPKPEDLAYPDKLVNARKPATTFEIKEKESISQLFQITSLEKRETWYPTLQKTVWVLSQLHDFVKPAIFEDIAQEAVGLCRYSLVSASENIKTKNSSTSVVDGCLFLIRHLLILKEITNSLDLVQKDMGLDEFGGVTVLVETLAAMLNKTTSLLPSNLFASLGMPKTEESISEAKHGIDHDLRNACEAVIACCADPITDPLIKWVIQVDEFNGVRRAQALATQSDPVPVTAQDFAQRSVIETLDSNFRAACNRDFRATVIRMKLYLESDKTVGVLVDHIRGRILEEYLAWKDKVWSVHSGDTRNVVMKETEVKEMLDAICRDGSDSPRQA
;
A
#
# COMPACT_ATOMS: atom_id res chain seq x y z
N MET A 1 -80.75 2.54 -4.15
CA MET A 1 -80.77 3.47 -2.99
C MET A 1 -79.39 3.48 -2.37
N ALA A 2 -78.80 4.64 -2.47
CA ALA A 2 -77.42 4.90 -2.08
C ALA A 2 -77.21 4.96 -0.56
N SER A 3 -76.10 4.44 -0.02
CA SER A 3 -75.61 4.89 1.28
C SER A 3 -74.11 5.10 1.15
N THR A 4 -73.78 6.35 0.98
CA THR A 4 -72.44 6.94 1.02
C THR A 4 -71.97 7.02 2.47
N ARG A 5 -70.87 6.42 2.81
CA ARG A 5 -70.09 6.69 3.99
C ARG A 5 -68.89 7.60 3.68
N SER A 6 -68.99 8.81 4.13
CA SER A 6 -67.96 9.86 4.06
C SER A 6 -66.79 9.55 5.00
N VAL A 7 -65.54 9.67 4.44
CA VAL A 7 -64.31 9.68 5.19
C VAL A 7 -63.95 11.14 5.51
N PRO A 8 -63.59 11.50 6.73
CA PRO A 8 -63.22 12.87 7.08
C PRO A 8 -61.79 13.21 6.56
N ARG A 9 -61.71 14.31 5.80
CA ARG A 9 -60.45 14.99 5.46
C ARG A 9 -59.75 15.50 6.69
N ARG A 10 -58.48 15.16 6.85
CA ARG A 10 -57.56 15.88 7.77
C ARG A 10 -56.98 17.10 7.08
N ALA A 11 -56.99 18.21 7.80
CA ALA A 11 -56.41 19.51 7.42
C ALA A 11 -54.89 19.49 7.50
N PRO A 12 -54.18 20.32 6.71
CA PRO A 12 -52.74 20.38 6.74
C PRO A 12 -52.24 21.19 7.95
N THR A 13 -51.38 20.58 8.70
CA THR A 13 -50.63 21.28 9.79
C THR A 13 -49.33 21.86 9.20
N ASN A 14 -49.13 23.13 9.55
CA ASN A 14 -48.00 23.96 9.17
C ASN A 14 -46.66 23.37 9.60
N LEU A 15 -45.72 23.29 8.66
CA LEU A 15 -44.32 23.06 8.91
C LEU A 15 -43.65 24.32 9.47
N SER A 16 -43.34 24.33 10.76
CA SER A 16 -42.34 25.22 11.34
C SER A 16 -41.03 24.45 11.50
N SER A 17 -40.00 24.98 10.89
CA SER A 17 -38.64 24.50 10.92
C SER A 17 -38.10 24.45 12.37
N PRO A 18 -37.46 23.37 12.78
CA PRO A 18 -36.76 23.32 14.06
C PRO A 18 -35.31 23.75 13.93
N SER A 19 -34.90 24.61 14.83
CA SER A 19 -33.51 24.96 15.13
C SER A 19 -32.69 23.74 15.58
N PRO A 20 -31.36 23.76 15.45
CA PRO A 20 -30.53 22.60 15.81
C PRO A 20 -30.49 22.41 17.30
N SER A 21 -31.15 21.36 17.78
CA SER A 21 -31.12 20.93 19.17
C SER A 21 -29.97 19.92 19.38
N GLN A 22 -29.26 20.13 20.49
CA GLN A 22 -28.22 19.29 21.04
C GLN A 22 -28.60 17.79 21.06
N PRO A 23 -27.64 16.86 20.99
CA PRO A 23 -27.90 15.43 21.06
C PRO A 23 -28.57 15.10 22.42
N ARG A 24 -29.81 14.62 22.37
CA ARG A 24 -30.47 14.05 23.53
C ARG A 24 -29.79 12.72 23.89
N PRO A 25 -29.55 12.46 25.17
CA PRO A 25 -29.13 11.14 25.61
C PRO A 25 -30.19 10.10 25.18
N PRO A 26 -29.76 8.87 24.87
CA PRO A 26 -30.69 7.82 24.46
C PRO A 26 -31.78 7.65 25.54
N PRO A 27 -33.06 7.43 25.16
CA PRO A 27 -34.12 7.27 26.11
C PRO A 27 -33.82 6.08 27.03
N VAL A 28 -33.58 6.35 28.27
CA VAL A 28 -33.50 5.28 29.28
C VAL A 28 -34.92 4.73 29.41
N ILE A 29 -35.14 3.55 28.82
CA ILE A 29 -36.41 2.85 28.97
C ILE A 29 -36.51 2.40 30.44
N SER A 30 -37.36 3.06 31.24
CA SER A 30 -37.59 2.61 32.59
C SER A 30 -38.52 1.39 32.57
N VAL A 31 -38.23 0.40 33.39
CA VAL A 31 -39.04 -0.83 33.53
C VAL A 31 -40.48 -0.50 33.86
N GLU A 32 -40.70 0.54 34.66
CA GLU A 32 -42.01 1.03 35.08
C GLU A 32 -42.86 1.60 33.93
N GLU A 33 -42.20 2.26 32.97
CA GLU A 33 -42.87 2.78 31.79
C GLU A 33 -43.27 1.66 30.78
N TRP A 34 -42.48 0.62 30.74
CA TRP A 34 -42.79 -0.59 30.00
C TRP A 34 -43.95 -1.37 30.58
N GLU A 35 -43.95 -1.58 31.89
CA GLU A 35 -45.06 -2.26 32.62
C GLU A 35 -46.40 -1.52 32.49
N SER A 36 -46.38 -0.18 32.40
CA SER A 36 -47.60 0.60 32.20
C SER A 36 -48.18 0.49 30.78
N LYS A 37 -47.35 0.26 29.78
CA LYS A 37 -47.74 0.18 28.35
C LYS A 37 -48.09 -1.24 27.91
N ALA A 38 -47.48 -2.25 28.51
CA ALA A 38 -47.69 -3.66 28.19
C ALA A 38 -47.72 -4.48 29.49
N PRO A 39 -48.83 -4.55 30.22
CA PRO A 39 -48.90 -5.32 31.44
C PRO A 39 -48.67 -6.80 31.15
N LEU A 40 -47.63 -7.33 31.76
CA LEU A 40 -47.22 -8.73 31.64
C LEU A 40 -48.28 -9.64 32.31
N GLY A 41 -48.64 -10.75 31.63
CA GLY A 41 -49.49 -11.80 32.21
C GLY A 41 -48.77 -12.54 33.37
N GLU A 42 -49.51 -13.30 34.17
CA GLU A 42 -48.94 -14.05 35.31
C GLU A 42 -47.81 -15.03 34.93
N LEU A 43 -47.87 -15.65 33.75
CA LEU A 43 -46.85 -16.55 33.26
C LEU A 43 -45.55 -15.78 32.84
N GLU A 44 -45.72 -14.62 32.28
CA GLU A 44 -44.61 -13.76 31.83
C GLU A 44 -43.90 -13.12 33.02
N THR A 45 -44.64 -12.63 34.01
CA THR A 45 -44.06 -12.11 35.28
C THR A 45 -43.29 -13.19 36.04
N ARG A 46 -43.76 -14.43 36.04
CA ARG A 46 -43.04 -15.55 36.64
C ARG A 46 -41.79 -15.91 35.88
N SER A 47 -41.83 -15.85 34.51
CA SER A 47 -40.67 -16.07 33.67
C SER A 47 -39.61 -14.98 33.84
N VAL A 48 -40.03 -13.71 33.96
CA VAL A 48 -39.13 -12.57 34.22
C VAL A 48 -38.49 -12.71 35.60
N ALA A 49 -39.25 -13.13 36.62
CA ALA A 49 -38.71 -13.33 37.97
C ALA A 49 -37.65 -14.48 37.97
N LEU A 50 -37.90 -15.58 37.28
CA LEU A 50 -36.93 -16.66 37.14
C LEU A 50 -35.68 -16.25 36.38
N ILE A 51 -35.81 -15.46 35.31
CA ILE A 51 -34.69 -14.91 34.55
C ILE A 51 -33.88 -13.95 35.41
N LYS A 52 -34.55 -13.10 36.22
CA LYS A 52 -33.90 -12.19 37.14
C LYS A 52 -33.09 -12.95 38.20
N GLU A 53 -33.70 -13.96 38.82
CA GLU A 53 -33.00 -14.82 39.81
C GLU A 53 -31.79 -15.58 39.18
N ALA A 54 -31.93 -16.05 37.95
CA ALA A 54 -30.84 -16.68 37.23
C ALA A 54 -29.74 -15.69 36.85
N SER A 55 -30.08 -14.46 36.46
CA SER A 55 -29.14 -13.42 36.13
C SER A 55 -28.36 -12.86 37.32
N GLU A 56 -28.95 -12.87 38.51
CA GLU A 56 -28.27 -12.47 39.75
C GLU A 56 -27.24 -13.50 40.21
N LYS A 57 -27.40 -14.78 39.80
CA LYS A 57 -26.46 -15.87 40.14
C LYS A 57 -25.33 -16.02 39.15
N LEU A 58 -25.44 -15.46 37.95
CA LEU A 58 -24.45 -15.54 36.89
C LEU A 58 -23.72 -14.20 36.75
N PRO A 59 -22.39 -14.21 36.55
CA PRO A 59 -21.68 -12.98 36.24
C PRO A 59 -22.19 -12.40 34.92
N LEU A 60 -22.45 -11.10 34.91
CA LEU A 60 -22.88 -10.36 33.73
C LEU A 60 -21.86 -10.58 32.60
N PRO A 61 -22.31 -10.86 31.36
CA PRO A 61 -21.42 -10.89 30.21
C PRO A 61 -20.58 -9.61 30.11
N LEU A 62 -19.31 -9.73 29.77
CA LEU A 62 -18.36 -8.61 29.68
C LEU A 62 -18.87 -7.39 28.88
N LYS A 63 -19.84 -7.60 27.97
CA LYS A 63 -20.53 -6.55 27.22
C LYS A 63 -21.38 -5.58 28.07
N PHE A 64 -21.81 -5.98 29.26
CA PHE A 64 -22.75 -5.24 30.08
C PHE A 64 -22.16 -4.84 31.43
N GLN A 65 -20.86 -5.10 31.62
CA GLN A 65 -20.15 -4.51 32.76
C GLN A 65 -19.85 -3.07 32.40
N THR A 66 -20.64 -2.13 32.92
CA THR A 66 -20.37 -0.72 32.82
C THR A 66 -19.00 -0.45 33.43
N ASP A 67 -18.16 0.20 32.66
CA ASP A 67 -16.87 0.74 33.10
C ASP A 67 -17.09 1.71 34.26
N ASP A 68 -17.04 1.22 35.47
CA ASP A 68 -16.72 2.06 36.59
C ASP A 68 -15.25 2.45 36.46
N LEU A 69 -15.07 3.73 36.08
CA LEU A 69 -13.82 4.43 36.00
C LEU A 69 -12.99 4.30 37.27
N SER A 70 -12.21 3.26 37.38
CA SER A 70 -11.00 3.25 38.20
C SER A 70 -9.96 2.31 37.61
N HIS A 71 -8.84 2.91 37.30
CA HIS A 71 -7.64 2.28 36.78
C HIS A 71 -7.31 0.96 37.46
N SER A 72 -7.58 -0.16 36.79
CA SER A 72 -6.88 -1.39 37.07
C SER A 72 -6.87 -2.25 35.81
N ARG A 73 -5.65 -2.63 35.38
CA ARG A 73 -5.32 -3.56 34.30
C ARG A 73 -6.23 -4.80 34.33
N PRO A 74 -6.64 -5.34 33.19
CA PRO A 74 -7.37 -6.60 33.17
C PRO A 74 -6.43 -7.71 33.68
N SER A 75 -6.74 -8.19 34.86
CA SER A 75 -6.21 -9.44 35.35
C SER A 75 -6.93 -10.57 34.63
N THR A 76 -6.20 -11.36 33.87
CA THR A 76 -6.65 -12.62 33.29
C THR A 76 -7.34 -13.48 34.35
N PRO A 77 -8.55 -14.04 34.10
CA PRO A 77 -9.18 -14.96 35.02
C PRO A 77 -8.32 -16.23 35.14
N ARG A 78 -7.81 -16.45 36.33
CA ARG A 78 -7.21 -17.73 36.73
C ARG A 78 -8.32 -18.78 36.77
N LEU A 79 -8.37 -19.63 35.76
CA LEU A 79 -9.07 -20.91 35.84
C LEU A 79 -8.41 -21.76 36.93
N ARG A 80 -9.15 -22.02 38.00
CA ARG A 80 -8.76 -23.02 38.99
C ARG A 80 -8.91 -24.40 38.37
N PHE A 81 -7.83 -24.99 37.94
CA PHE A 81 -7.75 -26.43 37.72
C PHE A 81 -7.52 -27.11 39.08
N THR A 82 -8.51 -27.83 39.56
CA THR A 82 -8.31 -28.88 40.55
C THR A 82 -8.00 -30.17 39.81
N GLY A 83 -6.75 -30.48 39.66
CA GLY A 83 -6.27 -31.70 39.06
C GLY A 83 -4.82 -31.92 39.45
N SER A 84 -4.65 -32.69 40.53
CA SER A 84 -3.35 -33.06 41.09
C SER A 84 -2.47 -33.81 40.10
N ARG A 85 -1.27 -33.28 39.85
CA ARG A 85 -0.07 -34.11 39.61
C ARG A 85 1.21 -33.35 39.97
N PRO A 86 2.28 -34.10 40.38
CA PRO A 86 3.34 -33.54 41.17
C PRO A 86 4.51 -32.99 40.34
N GLY A 87 5.01 -31.91 40.78
CA GLY A 87 6.37 -31.52 40.99
C GLY A 87 7.35 -31.40 39.89
N THR A 88 7.57 -30.13 39.50
CA THR A 88 8.93 -29.58 39.46
C THR A 88 8.90 -28.18 40.02
N PRO A 89 9.82 -27.78 40.89
CA PRO A 89 9.78 -26.46 41.51
C PRO A 89 10.34 -25.43 40.54
N VAL A 90 9.45 -24.62 39.96
CA VAL A 90 9.90 -23.34 39.38
C VAL A 90 9.83 -22.33 40.51
N GLN A 91 10.99 -21.89 40.94
CA GLN A 91 11.17 -20.80 41.89
C GLN A 91 10.39 -19.60 41.46
N ALA A 92 9.30 -19.34 42.15
CA ALA A 92 8.66 -18.06 42.15
C ALA A 92 9.49 -17.08 42.97
N GLY A 93 10.44 -16.43 42.34
CA GLY A 93 11.11 -15.29 42.93
C GLY A 93 10.13 -14.12 43.03
N SER A 94 9.47 -13.98 44.20
CA SER A 94 8.81 -12.76 44.56
C SER A 94 9.85 -11.70 44.89
N SER A 95 10.19 -10.87 43.91
CA SER A 95 10.90 -9.63 44.17
C SER A 95 9.92 -8.49 44.28
N LYS A 96 9.54 -8.18 45.51
CA LYS A 96 9.15 -6.82 45.89
C LYS A 96 10.39 -5.93 45.67
N LEU A 97 10.41 -5.16 44.63
CA LEU A 97 11.37 -4.07 44.50
C LEU A 97 10.66 -2.76 44.31
N ALA A 98 11.03 -1.88 45.23
CA ALA A 98 10.60 -0.51 45.35
C ALA A 98 10.78 0.26 44.05
N ALA A 99 9.85 1.18 43.81
CA ALA A 99 9.94 2.22 42.80
C ALA A 99 11.25 3.01 42.95
N GLN A 100 12.17 2.84 42.02
CA GLN A 100 13.15 3.83 41.67
C GLN A 100 13.05 4.11 40.18
N ALA A 101 12.83 5.38 39.87
CA ALA A 101 12.85 5.91 38.55
C ALA A 101 14.20 5.69 37.90
N GLY A 102 14.25 4.80 36.94
CA GLY A 102 15.41 4.54 36.10
C GLY A 102 15.01 3.50 35.08
N SER A 103 15.09 3.86 33.82
CA SER A 103 14.83 3.11 32.59
C SER A 103 14.58 1.61 32.83
N SER A 104 13.33 1.20 32.78
CA SER A 104 12.97 -0.24 32.86
C SER A 104 13.46 -0.92 31.59
N SER A 105 14.68 -1.45 31.64
CA SER A 105 15.12 -2.33 30.59
C SER A 105 14.26 -3.60 30.67
N HIS A 106 13.57 -3.90 29.56
CA HIS A 106 12.81 -5.13 29.42
C HIS A 106 13.67 -6.36 29.76
N ALA A 107 13.05 -7.43 30.31
CA ALA A 107 13.76 -8.63 30.73
C ALA A 107 14.63 -9.29 29.63
N LEU A 108 14.28 -9.02 28.38
CA LEU A 108 15.03 -9.47 27.19
C LEU A 108 16.07 -8.45 26.70
N HIS A 109 16.20 -7.30 27.37
CA HIS A 109 17.21 -6.31 27.01
C HIS A 109 18.62 -6.86 27.35
N PRO A 110 19.57 -6.77 26.45
CA PRO A 110 20.92 -7.29 26.71
C PRO A 110 21.56 -6.56 27.89
N LYS A 111 22.03 -7.32 28.88
CA LYS A 111 22.64 -6.78 30.10
C LYS A 111 24.00 -6.13 29.86
N GLN A 112 24.62 -6.43 28.76
CA GLN A 112 25.88 -5.87 28.31
C GLN A 112 25.73 -5.40 26.86
N PRO A 113 26.43 -4.34 26.46
CA PRO A 113 26.35 -3.87 25.06
C PRO A 113 26.87 -4.98 24.14
N ILE A 114 26.11 -5.24 23.10
CA ILE A 114 26.42 -6.27 22.09
C ILE A 114 27.59 -5.72 21.25
N GLN A 115 28.72 -6.41 21.27
CA GLN A 115 29.92 -5.99 20.56
C GLN A 115 30.30 -6.90 19.40
N THR A 116 29.78 -8.10 19.36
CA THR A 116 30.06 -9.06 18.29
C THR A 116 28.79 -9.53 17.60
N LEU A 117 28.92 -9.94 16.35
CA LEU A 117 27.83 -10.41 15.52
C LEU A 117 27.20 -11.70 16.13
N GLU A 118 28.01 -12.57 16.71
CA GLU A 118 27.54 -13.80 17.38
C GLU A 118 26.66 -13.46 18.58
N GLN A 119 27.05 -12.50 19.40
CA GLN A 119 26.24 -12.03 20.54
C GLN A 119 24.91 -11.41 20.11
N PHE A 120 24.85 -10.78 18.94
CA PHE A 120 23.62 -10.28 18.38
C PHE A 120 22.70 -11.41 17.96
N TYR A 121 23.21 -12.44 17.30
CA TYR A 121 22.41 -13.59 16.91
C TYR A 121 21.90 -14.37 18.10
N ASP A 122 22.70 -14.57 19.14
CA ASP A 122 22.28 -15.24 20.37
C ASP A 122 21.17 -14.46 21.09
N TRP A 123 21.32 -13.16 21.19
CA TRP A 123 20.29 -12.29 21.76
C TRP A 123 19.01 -12.29 20.92
N PHE A 124 19.12 -12.19 19.60
CA PHE A 124 17.99 -12.25 18.69
C PHE A 124 17.26 -13.60 18.77
N ALA A 125 17.99 -14.69 18.84
CA ALA A 125 17.43 -16.03 19.03
C ALA A 125 16.67 -16.19 20.36
N LEU A 126 17.09 -15.49 21.42
CA LEU A 126 16.34 -15.44 22.68
C LEU A 126 15.00 -14.69 22.54
N ILE A 127 15.00 -13.59 21.82
CA ILE A 127 13.77 -12.83 21.52
C ILE A 127 12.82 -13.70 20.69
N ASP A 128 13.30 -14.27 19.60
CA ASP A 128 12.51 -15.10 18.69
C ASP A 128 11.90 -16.30 19.43
N ARG A 129 12.70 -16.98 20.25
CA ARG A 129 12.22 -18.08 21.11
C ARG A 129 11.16 -17.61 22.12
N SER A 130 11.31 -16.41 22.69
CA SER A 130 10.35 -15.85 23.63
C SER A 130 9.02 -15.52 22.96
N VAL A 131 9.06 -14.96 21.75
CA VAL A 131 7.87 -14.64 20.96
C VAL A 131 7.13 -15.91 20.54
N THR A 132 7.85 -16.91 20.01
CA THR A 132 7.25 -18.19 19.61
C THR A 132 6.63 -18.91 20.80
N HIS A 133 7.30 -18.93 21.95
CA HIS A 133 6.76 -19.56 23.16
C HIS A 133 5.51 -18.86 23.70
N SER A 134 5.48 -17.54 23.62
CA SER A 134 4.31 -16.72 23.99
C SER A 134 3.12 -16.96 23.04
N GLN A 135 3.39 -17.08 21.75
CA GLN A 135 2.35 -17.39 20.74
C GLN A 135 1.80 -18.81 20.94
N GLU A 136 2.68 -19.80 21.14
CA GLU A 136 2.23 -21.16 21.43
C GLU A 136 1.39 -21.27 22.70
N ALA A 137 1.78 -20.54 23.75
CA ALA A 137 1.02 -20.52 25.00
C ALA A 137 -0.39 -19.91 24.78
N HIS A 138 -0.48 -18.84 23.98
CA HIS A 138 -1.75 -18.23 23.62
C HIS A 138 -2.65 -19.19 22.82
N PHE A 139 -2.09 -19.87 21.82
CA PHE A 139 -2.85 -20.85 21.04
C PHE A 139 -3.32 -22.04 21.87
N ARG A 140 -2.47 -22.55 22.77
CA ARG A 140 -2.87 -23.63 23.70
C ARG A 140 -3.97 -23.19 24.65
N ALA A 141 -3.90 -21.94 25.18
CA ALA A 141 -4.95 -21.39 26.03
C ALA A 141 -6.27 -21.22 25.26
N HIS A 142 -6.19 -20.74 24.01
CA HIS A 142 -7.38 -20.63 23.16
C HIS A 142 -8.00 -21.99 22.83
N LEU A 143 -7.17 -22.99 22.47
CA LEU A 143 -7.65 -24.36 22.24
C LEU A 143 -8.32 -24.97 23.48
N ALA A 144 -7.74 -24.77 24.67
CA ALA A 144 -8.35 -25.21 25.92
C ALA A 144 -9.70 -24.54 26.18
N GLY A 145 -9.82 -23.23 25.89
CA GLY A 145 -11.08 -22.49 25.98
C GLY A 145 -12.14 -23.01 25.01
N VAL A 146 -11.77 -23.29 23.77
CA VAL A 146 -12.69 -23.86 22.76
C VAL A 146 -13.13 -25.26 23.15
N SER A 147 -12.20 -26.12 23.68
CA SER A 147 -12.56 -27.43 24.18
C SER A 147 -13.55 -27.37 25.35
N GLN A 148 -13.33 -26.44 26.28
CA GLN A 148 -14.26 -26.25 27.42
C GLN A 148 -15.66 -25.83 26.94
N HIS A 149 -15.75 -24.92 25.97
CA HIS A 149 -17.05 -24.52 25.41
C HIS A 149 -17.73 -25.65 24.62
N LEU A 150 -16.98 -26.53 23.98
CA LEU A 150 -17.51 -27.74 23.36
C LEU A 150 -18.13 -28.67 24.40
N ASP A 151 -17.39 -28.95 25.52
CA ASP A 151 -17.90 -29.81 26.60
C ASP A 151 -19.16 -29.18 27.26
N GLU A 152 -19.20 -27.84 27.37
CA GLU A 152 -20.39 -27.11 27.87
C GLU A 152 -21.57 -27.25 26.89
N CYS A 153 -21.33 -27.18 25.59
CA CYS A 153 -22.36 -27.37 24.57
C CYS A 153 -22.89 -28.80 24.58
N ASP A 154 -22.00 -29.80 24.68
CA ASP A 154 -22.40 -31.21 24.73
C ASP A 154 -23.27 -31.49 25.98
N PHE A 155 -22.86 -30.93 27.12
CA PHE A 155 -23.67 -31.02 28.36
C PHE A 155 -25.07 -30.39 28.22
N LEU A 156 -25.14 -29.21 27.52
CA LEU A 156 -26.44 -28.58 27.28
C LEU A 156 -27.32 -29.41 26.34
N VAL A 157 -26.72 -30.05 25.33
CA VAL A 157 -27.46 -30.95 24.42
C VAL A 157 -28.03 -32.12 25.19
N GLU A 158 -27.20 -32.77 26.04
CA GLU A 158 -27.64 -33.91 26.85
C GLU A 158 -28.83 -33.52 27.80
N ARG A 159 -28.75 -32.32 28.40
CA ARG A 159 -29.86 -31.80 29.25
C ARG A 159 -31.13 -31.49 28.45
N ILE A 160 -31.01 -31.05 27.21
CA ILE A 160 -32.15 -30.81 26.34
C ILE A 160 -32.84 -32.15 25.97
N GLU A 161 -32.05 -33.19 25.65
CA GLU A 161 -32.57 -34.50 25.35
C GLU A 161 -33.31 -35.15 26.57
N GLU A 162 -32.75 -34.96 27.76
CA GLU A 162 -33.36 -35.41 28.99
C GLU A 162 -34.74 -34.74 29.27
N ILE A 163 -34.79 -33.40 29.11
CA ILE A 163 -36.01 -32.60 29.24
C ILE A 163 -37.03 -33.00 28.17
N ASP A 164 -36.60 -33.22 26.94
CA ASP A 164 -37.47 -33.63 25.85
C ASP A 164 -38.13 -34.99 26.15
N LYS A 165 -37.37 -35.89 26.78
CA LYS A 165 -37.87 -37.20 27.20
C LYS A 165 -38.91 -37.08 28.35
N GLU A 166 -38.62 -36.24 29.36
CA GLU A 166 -39.56 -36.01 30.46
C GLU A 166 -40.88 -35.36 29.99
N VAL A 167 -40.76 -34.38 29.05
CA VAL A 167 -41.91 -33.72 28.40
C VAL A 167 -42.71 -34.74 27.60
N SER A 168 -42.01 -35.64 26.87
CA SER A 168 -42.64 -36.70 26.12
C SER A 168 -43.46 -37.67 27.00
N ASP A 169 -42.92 -38.02 28.20
CA ASP A 169 -43.61 -38.97 29.12
C ASP A 169 -44.74 -38.30 29.84
N MET A 170 -44.69 -37.02 30.21
CA MET A 170 -45.83 -36.22 30.68
C MET A 170 -46.91 -36.13 29.63
N LEU A 171 -46.57 -35.91 28.39
CA LEU A 171 -47.52 -35.86 27.28
C LEU A 171 -48.25 -37.20 27.05
N LYS A 172 -47.55 -38.33 27.25
CA LYS A 172 -48.18 -39.66 27.18
C LYS A 172 -49.21 -39.86 28.31
N GLY A 173 -48.87 -39.45 29.54
CA GLY A 173 -49.77 -39.54 30.67
C GLY A 173 -51.06 -38.72 30.50
N TRP A 174 -50.93 -37.51 29.95
CA TRP A 174 -52.11 -36.65 29.73
C TRP A 174 -53.03 -37.21 28.61
N ARG A 175 -52.45 -37.76 27.58
CA ARG A 175 -53.22 -38.36 26.49
C ARG A 175 -54.15 -39.50 26.93
N SER A 176 -53.72 -40.27 27.92
CA SER A 176 -54.52 -41.36 28.47
C SER A 176 -55.80 -40.91 29.25
N VAL A 177 -55.75 -39.71 29.80
CA VAL A 177 -56.90 -39.14 30.55
C VAL A 177 -57.90 -38.47 29.61
N GLU A 178 -57.44 -38.01 28.51
CA GLU A 178 -58.24 -37.26 27.53
C GLU A 178 -59.07 -38.18 26.61
N GLU A 179 -58.62 -39.44 26.42
CA GLU A 179 -59.33 -40.38 25.55
C GLU A 179 -60.75 -40.78 26.05
N GLY A 180 -60.98 -40.70 27.36
CA GLY A 180 -62.28 -41.14 27.98
C GLY A 180 -63.48 -40.20 27.75
N GLY A 181 -63.25 -38.95 27.41
CA GLY A 181 -64.30 -37.92 27.24
C GLY A 181 -64.62 -37.49 25.81
N LYS A 182 -63.94 -38.06 24.85
CA LYS A 182 -63.92 -37.54 23.50
C LYS A 182 -64.99 -38.08 22.51
N SER A 183 -65.63 -39.19 22.79
CA SER A 183 -66.43 -39.90 21.78
C SER A 183 -67.66 -39.13 21.22
N LEU A 184 -68.28 -38.28 22.02
CA LEU A 184 -69.47 -37.52 21.55
C LEU A 184 -69.08 -36.15 20.96
N LYS A 185 -68.04 -35.54 21.57
CA LYS A 185 -67.52 -34.30 21.10
C LYS A 185 -66.79 -34.46 19.75
N GLU A 186 -66.05 -35.55 19.62
CA GLU A 186 -65.38 -35.91 18.40
C GLU A 186 -66.28 -36.08 17.18
N ALA A 187 -67.55 -36.65 17.35
CA ALA A 187 -68.43 -36.79 16.24
C ALA A 187 -69.02 -35.48 15.72
N CYS A 188 -69.34 -34.55 16.61
CA CYS A 188 -69.77 -33.20 16.21
C CYS A 188 -68.58 -32.32 15.69
N GLU A 189 -67.45 -32.45 16.32
CA GLU A 189 -66.22 -31.76 15.83
C GLU A 189 -65.79 -32.29 14.49
N LYS A 190 -65.86 -33.60 14.23
CA LYS A 190 -65.57 -34.17 12.91
C LYS A 190 -66.50 -33.63 11.80
N LEU A 191 -67.79 -33.48 12.06
CA LEU A 191 -68.70 -32.90 11.06
C LEU A 191 -68.40 -31.37 10.82
N LEU A 192 -68.04 -30.65 11.88
CA LEU A 192 -67.62 -29.27 11.73
C LEU A 192 -66.26 -29.14 11.05
N GLU A 193 -65.29 -29.98 11.45
CA GLU A 193 -64.01 -30.08 10.79
C GLU A 193 -64.14 -30.46 9.31
N GLU A 194 -65.05 -31.41 9.00
CA GLU A 194 -65.25 -31.81 7.62
C GLU A 194 -65.89 -30.71 6.79
N ARG A 195 -66.86 -29.97 7.37
CA ARG A 195 -67.42 -28.76 6.74
C ARG A 195 -66.34 -27.70 6.52
N ASP A 196 -65.58 -27.37 7.57
CA ASP A 196 -64.55 -26.35 7.52
C ASP A 196 -63.44 -26.76 6.59
N ARG A 197 -63.07 -28.08 6.59
CA ARG A 197 -62.13 -28.66 5.62
C ARG A 197 -62.61 -28.55 4.17
N LEU A 198 -63.93 -28.78 3.94
CA LEU A 198 -64.49 -28.61 2.59
C LEU A 198 -64.53 -27.15 2.16
N LEU A 199 -64.79 -26.23 3.12
CA LEU A 199 -64.72 -24.81 2.82
C LEU A 199 -63.27 -24.39 2.51
N ASP A 200 -62.30 -24.81 3.36
CA ASP A 200 -60.86 -24.58 3.13
C ASP A 200 -60.38 -25.17 1.79
N ILE A 201 -60.87 -26.40 1.45
CA ILE A 201 -60.56 -27.00 0.14
C ILE A 201 -61.13 -26.13 -0.98
N THR A 202 -62.39 -25.67 -0.84
CA THR A 202 -63.03 -24.84 -1.85
C THR A 202 -62.34 -23.52 -2.04
N ASP A 203 -61.96 -22.85 -0.95
CA ASP A 203 -61.23 -21.60 -0.97
C ASP A 203 -59.81 -21.82 -1.54
N ASN A 204 -59.15 -22.91 -1.12
CA ASN A 204 -57.86 -23.29 -1.67
C ASN A 204 -57.90 -23.61 -3.16
N ILE A 205 -58.95 -24.26 -3.61
CA ILE A 205 -59.16 -24.51 -5.05
C ILE A 205 -59.42 -23.20 -5.79
N GLY A 206 -60.28 -22.34 -5.22
CA GLY A 206 -60.58 -21.01 -5.74
C GLY A 206 -59.35 -20.18 -5.93
N ALA A 207 -58.55 -20.07 -4.86
CA ALA A 207 -57.29 -19.35 -4.87
C ALA A 207 -56.28 -19.88 -5.88
N ARG A 208 -56.24 -21.22 -6.03
CA ARG A 208 -55.36 -21.85 -7.04
C ARG A 208 -55.88 -21.67 -8.46
N LEU A 209 -57.20 -21.64 -8.65
CA LEU A 209 -57.82 -21.47 -9.99
C LEU A 209 -57.60 -20.02 -10.50
N GLU A 210 -57.47 -19.04 -9.60
CA GLU A 210 -57.21 -17.67 -9.97
C GLU A 210 -55.92 -17.55 -10.77
N TYR A 211 -54.85 -18.31 -10.38
CA TYR A 211 -53.59 -18.32 -11.13
C TYR A 211 -53.74 -18.75 -12.60
N PHE A 212 -54.64 -19.67 -12.89
CA PHE A 212 -54.88 -20.13 -14.26
C PHE A 212 -55.73 -19.13 -15.07
N GLN A 213 -56.64 -18.40 -14.42
CA GLN A 213 -57.48 -17.40 -15.07
C GLN A 213 -56.70 -16.15 -15.54
N GLU A 214 -55.61 -15.86 -14.84
CA GLU A 214 -54.70 -14.76 -15.25
C GLU A 214 -54.12 -14.94 -16.65
N LEU A 215 -54.00 -16.15 -17.17
CA LEU A 215 -53.49 -16.40 -18.53
C LEU A 215 -54.37 -15.74 -19.59
N GLU A 216 -55.68 -15.78 -19.43
CA GLU A 216 -56.61 -15.19 -20.38
C GLU A 216 -56.54 -13.66 -20.36
N HIS A 217 -56.39 -13.06 -19.17
CA HIS A 217 -56.20 -11.65 -19.00
C HIS A 217 -54.90 -11.19 -19.66
N ALA A 218 -53.73 -11.82 -19.32
CA ALA A 218 -52.45 -11.53 -19.91
C ALA A 218 -52.46 -11.69 -21.45
N THR A 219 -53.04 -12.74 -21.94
CA THR A 219 -53.13 -12.99 -23.40
C THR A 219 -53.95 -11.92 -24.12
N ARG A 220 -55.06 -11.47 -23.54
CA ARG A 220 -55.88 -10.38 -24.11
C ARG A 220 -55.12 -9.08 -24.19
N MET A 221 -54.44 -8.67 -23.11
CA MET A 221 -53.59 -7.46 -23.08
C MET A 221 -52.49 -7.50 -24.13
N LEU A 222 -51.75 -8.61 -24.20
CA LEU A 222 -50.59 -8.75 -25.09
C LEU A 222 -50.95 -8.89 -26.57
N ASN A 223 -52.19 -9.38 -26.92
CA ASN A 223 -52.61 -9.55 -28.30
C ASN A 223 -53.09 -8.25 -28.98
N HIS A 224 -53.45 -7.21 -28.21
CA HIS A 224 -53.88 -5.93 -28.73
C HIS A 224 -52.98 -4.78 -28.15
N PRO A 225 -51.69 -4.78 -28.48
CA PRO A 225 -50.80 -3.79 -27.96
C PRO A 225 -51.10 -2.42 -28.62
N GLY A 226 -51.65 -1.49 -27.85
CA GLY A 226 -51.67 -0.07 -28.22
C GLY A 226 -50.28 0.51 -28.11
N GLU A 227 -49.99 1.64 -28.79
CA GLU A 227 -48.67 2.28 -28.77
C GLU A 227 -48.15 2.67 -27.33
N SER A 228 -49.10 2.89 -26.41
CA SER A 228 -48.81 3.28 -25.03
C SER A 228 -49.03 2.18 -24.00
N LEU A 229 -49.29 0.91 -24.44
CA LEU A 229 -49.59 -0.19 -23.53
C LEU A 229 -48.51 -0.36 -22.45
N VAL A 230 -47.25 -0.33 -22.84
CA VAL A 230 -46.11 -0.58 -21.95
C VAL A 230 -45.95 0.49 -20.86
N LEU A 231 -46.45 1.70 -21.09
CA LEU A 231 -46.41 2.82 -20.12
C LEU A 231 -47.60 2.79 -19.13
N GLN A 232 -48.60 1.89 -19.32
CA GLN A 232 -49.70 1.77 -18.37
C GLN A 232 -49.28 1.00 -17.13
N THR A 233 -49.72 1.47 -15.97
CA THR A 233 -49.42 0.79 -14.68
C THR A 233 -49.95 -0.65 -14.65
N ASP A 234 -51.08 -0.89 -15.34
CA ASP A 234 -51.71 -2.20 -15.45
C ASP A 234 -50.83 -3.21 -16.20
N PHE A 235 -49.95 -2.75 -17.08
CA PHE A 235 -49.00 -3.61 -17.79
C PHE A 235 -47.94 -4.19 -16.85
N LEU A 236 -47.29 -3.36 -16.02
CA LEU A 236 -46.32 -3.85 -15.05
C LEU A 236 -46.98 -4.78 -14.02
N TYR A 237 -48.16 -4.45 -13.54
CA TYR A 237 -48.94 -5.28 -12.64
C TYR A 237 -49.22 -6.66 -13.28
N MET A 238 -49.63 -6.68 -14.54
CA MET A 238 -49.87 -7.93 -15.27
C MET A 238 -48.58 -8.76 -15.41
N VAL A 239 -47.43 -8.13 -15.69
CA VAL A 239 -46.12 -8.81 -15.77
C VAL A 239 -45.75 -9.45 -14.43
N GLU A 240 -45.99 -8.74 -13.33
CA GLU A 240 -45.73 -9.28 -12.00
C GLU A 240 -46.63 -10.46 -11.68
N ARG A 241 -47.93 -10.35 -11.96
CA ARG A 241 -48.88 -11.44 -11.79
C ARG A 241 -48.51 -12.67 -12.63
N VAL A 242 -48.10 -12.49 -13.87
CA VAL A 242 -47.60 -13.60 -14.74
C VAL A 242 -46.36 -14.26 -14.10
N GLY A 243 -45.45 -13.49 -13.49
CA GLY A 243 -44.30 -14.04 -12.77
C GLY A 243 -44.73 -14.94 -11.61
N VAL A 244 -45.62 -14.43 -10.76
CA VAL A 244 -46.19 -15.22 -9.64
C VAL A 244 -46.86 -16.49 -10.13
N CYS A 245 -47.60 -16.43 -11.25
CA CYS A 245 -48.23 -17.61 -11.85
C CYS A 245 -47.19 -18.63 -12.36
N ILE A 246 -46.10 -18.19 -12.96
CA ILE A 246 -45.00 -19.06 -13.39
C ILE A 246 -44.36 -19.77 -12.19
N ASP A 247 -44.06 -19.04 -11.12
CA ASP A 247 -43.43 -19.62 -9.92
C ASP A 247 -44.38 -20.59 -9.21
N PHE A 248 -45.68 -20.24 -9.13
CA PHE A 248 -46.70 -21.16 -8.61
C PHE A 248 -46.77 -22.47 -9.41
N LEU A 249 -46.78 -22.40 -10.76
CA LEU A 249 -46.84 -23.59 -11.62
C LEU A 249 -45.54 -24.41 -11.59
N LYS A 250 -44.36 -23.78 -11.38
CA LYS A 250 -43.09 -24.50 -11.15
C LYS A 250 -43.13 -25.37 -9.90
N LEU A 251 -43.75 -24.85 -8.82
CA LEU A 251 -43.91 -25.57 -7.56
C LEU A 251 -44.97 -26.69 -7.68
N HIS A 252 -46.01 -26.54 -8.56
CA HIS A 252 -47.15 -27.39 -8.67
C HIS A 252 -47.22 -28.14 -10.02
N ARG A 253 -46.11 -28.67 -10.52
CA ARG A 253 -45.99 -29.42 -11.79
C ARG A 253 -46.87 -30.65 -11.86
N HIS A 254 -47.31 -31.17 -10.70
CA HIS A 254 -48.19 -32.35 -10.62
C HIS A 254 -49.67 -32.09 -11.02
N TYR A 255 -50.05 -30.81 -11.23
CA TYR A 255 -51.40 -30.47 -11.67
C TYR A 255 -51.60 -30.88 -13.14
N LYS A 256 -52.83 -31.26 -13.47
CA LYS A 256 -53.22 -31.59 -14.85
C LYS A 256 -52.96 -30.34 -15.72
N ASP A 257 -52.32 -30.56 -16.83
CA ASP A 257 -51.98 -29.54 -17.83
C ASP A 257 -51.07 -28.37 -17.31
N ALA A 258 -50.46 -28.50 -16.12
CA ALA A 258 -49.60 -27.46 -15.55
C ALA A 258 -48.44 -27.07 -16.45
N GLU A 259 -47.81 -28.01 -17.14
CA GLU A 259 -46.73 -27.78 -18.07
C GLU A 259 -47.16 -26.95 -19.29
N VAL A 260 -48.37 -27.18 -19.78
CA VAL A 260 -48.93 -26.40 -20.91
C VAL A 260 -49.19 -24.96 -20.49
N TYR A 261 -49.79 -24.77 -19.31
CA TYR A 261 -49.99 -23.41 -18.77
C TYR A 261 -48.68 -22.73 -18.48
N LEU A 262 -47.71 -23.41 -17.88
CA LEU A 262 -46.38 -22.90 -17.63
C LEU A 262 -45.72 -22.38 -18.91
N LEU A 263 -45.71 -23.19 -19.97
CA LEU A 263 -45.16 -22.79 -21.26
C LEU A 263 -45.88 -21.56 -21.83
N ARG A 264 -47.22 -21.49 -21.72
CA ARG A 264 -47.99 -20.35 -22.20
C ARG A 264 -47.69 -19.07 -21.39
N PHE A 265 -47.56 -19.17 -20.07
CA PHE A 265 -47.15 -18.05 -19.23
C PHE A 265 -45.72 -17.59 -19.55
N GLN A 266 -44.77 -18.50 -19.76
CA GLN A 266 -43.40 -18.16 -20.20
C GLN A 266 -43.45 -17.44 -21.57
N GLN A 267 -44.27 -17.89 -22.52
CA GLN A 267 -44.49 -17.21 -23.79
C GLN A 267 -45.07 -15.79 -23.59
N CYS A 268 -46.04 -15.62 -22.69
CA CYS A 268 -46.58 -14.31 -22.35
C CYS A 268 -45.49 -13.42 -21.72
N MET A 269 -44.70 -13.96 -20.82
CA MET A 269 -43.57 -13.22 -20.21
C MET A 269 -42.55 -12.78 -21.27
N THR A 270 -42.09 -13.70 -22.11
CA THR A 270 -41.13 -13.40 -23.19
C THR A 270 -41.70 -12.35 -24.17
N ARG A 271 -42.99 -12.46 -24.47
CA ARG A 271 -43.68 -11.45 -25.32
C ARG A 271 -43.77 -10.08 -24.64
N ALA A 272 -44.13 -10.04 -23.35
CA ALA A 272 -44.16 -8.80 -22.57
C ALA A 272 -42.76 -8.13 -22.51
N MET A 273 -41.71 -8.91 -22.24
CA MET A 273 -40.31 -8.41 -22.24
C MET A 273 -39.87 -7.93 -23.63
N THR A 274 -40.31 -8.65 -24.69
CA THR A 274 -40.05 -8.20 -26.07
C THR A 274 -40.74 -6.85 -26.38
N LEU A 275 -41.96 -6.62 -25.88
CA LEU A 275 -42.64 -5.32 -26.03
C LEU A 275 -41.89 -4.20 -25.29
N ILE A 276 -41.41 -4.44 -24.07
CA ILE A 276 -40.57 -3.50 -23.34
C ILE A 276 -39.32 -3.15 -24.17
N LYS A 277 -38.61 -4.19 -24.67
CA LYS A 277 -37.43 -3.99 -25.53
C LYS A 277 -37.78 -3.16 -26.77
N MET A 278 -38.85 -3.52 -27.48
CA MET A 278 -39.23 -2.77 -28.69
C MET A 278 -39.57 -1.32 -28.39
N PHE A 279 -40.26 -1.04 -27.30
CA PHE A 279 -40.58 0.30 -26.85
C PHE A 279 -39.28 1.07 -26.49
N PHE A 280 -38.39 0.47 -25.74
CA PHE A 280 -37.11 1.03 -25.35
C PHE A 280 -36.27 1.40 -26.59
N VAL A 281 -36.04 0.44 -27.46
CA VAL A 281 -35.25 0.66 -28.69
C VAL A 281 -35.90 1.72 -29.60
N GLY A 282 -37.26 1.69 -29.70
CA GLY A 282 -38.01 2.69 -30.44
C GLY A 282 -37.86 4.11 -29.87
N SER A 283 -37.96 4.24 -28.54
CA SER A 283 -37.79 5.52 -27.84
C SER A 283 -36.36 6.05 -27.99
N LEU A 284 -35.35 5.19 -27.88
CA LEU A 284 -33.95 5.58 -28.10
C LEU A 284 -33.69 6.02 -29.54
N ARG A 285 -34.28 5.35 -30.54
CA ARG A 285 -34.14 5.75 -31.96
C ARG A 285 -34.80 7.09 -32.24
N ALA A 286 -36.02 7.29 -31.70
CA ALA A 286 -36.72 8.59 -31.83
C ALA A 286 -35.95 9.71 -31.17
N LEU A 287 -35.42 9.47 -29.95
CA LEU A 287 -34.59 10.40 -29.20
C LEU A 287 -33.28 10.73 -29.95
N SER A 288 -32.60 9.71 -30.47
CA SER A 288 -31.38 9.92 -31.26
C SER A 288 -31.62 10.75 -32.50
N SER A 289 -32.70 10.48 -33.20
CA SER A 289 -33.08 11.24 -34.39
C SER A 289 -33.41 12.70 -34.05
N ASP A 290 -34.14 12.96 -32.94
CA ASP A 290 -34.46 14.34 -32.48
C ASP A 290 -33.19 15.10 -32.06
N VAL A 291 -32.35 14.47 -31.28
CA VAL A 291 -31.07 15.05 -30.82
C VAL A 291 -30.13 15.31 -32.00
N SER A 292 -29.95 14.31 -32.89
CA SER A 292 -29.09 14.46 -34.08
C SER A 292 -29.55 15.59 -34.98
N LYS A 293 -30.89 15.73 -35.16
CA LYS A 293 -31.48 16.82 -35.95
C LYS A 293 -31.20 18.19 -35.34
N LYS A 294 -31.34 18.30 -34.02
CA LYS A 294 -31.01 19.54 -33.29
C LYS A 294 -29.53 19.86 -33.30
N LEU A 295 -28.66 18.84 -33.16
CA LEU A 295 -27.20 19.02 -33.22
C LEU A 295 -26.74 19.45 -34.63
N SER A 296 -27.46 19.11 -35.69
CA SER A 296 -27.11 19.52 -37.06
C SER A 296 -27.53 20.96 -37.40
N GLU A 297 -28.32 21.64 -36.55
CA GLU A 297 -28.69 23.06 -36.70
C GLU A 297 -27.45 23.94 -36.44
N ARG A 298 -27.17 24.86 -37.35
CA ARG A 298 -25.86 25.53 -37.55
C ARG A 298 -25.35 26.49 -36.47
N GLU A 299 -25.98 26.68 -35.32
CA GLU A 299 -25.59 27.72 -34.34
C GLU A 299 -25.69 27.25 -32.87
N ILE A 300 -25.37 26.02 -32.60
CA ILE A 300 -25.46 25.55 -31.21
C ILE A 300 -24.09 25.71 -30.52
N SER A 301 -24.05 26.44 -29.40
CA SER A 301 -22.84 26.53 -28.58
C SER A 301 -22.46 25.15 -28.00
N SER A 302 -21.17 24.94 -27.72
CA SER A 302 -20.65 23.67 -27.14
C SER A 302 -21.42 23.28 -25.86
N THR A 303 -21.73 24.24 -24.99
CA THR A 303 -22.52 24.02 -23.76
C THR A 303 -23.97 23.63 -24.03
N ALA A 304 -24.64 24.24 -25.00
CA ALA A 304 -26.00 23.87 -25.37
C ALA A 304 -26.06 22.48 -26.02
N SER A 305 -25.06 22.11 -26.76
CA SER A 305 -24.89 20.77 -27.34
C SER A 305 -24.74 19.71 -26.26
N THR A 306 -23.88 19.94 -25.23
CA THR A 306 -23.75 19.06 -24.10
C THR A 306 -25.06 18.89 -23.35
N HIS A 307 -25.75 20.00 -23.07
CA HIS A 307 -27.04 19.97 -22.39
C HIS A 307 -28.10 19.18 -23.18
N LEU A 308 -28.13 19.27 -24.49
CA LEU A 308 -29.04 18.48 -25.32
C LEU A 308 -28.74 16.99 -25.29
N LEU A 309 -27.46 16.61 -25.26
CA LEU A 309 -27.00 15.22 -25.22
C LEU A 309 -27.40 14.51 -23.94
N TYR A 310 -27.51 15.20 -22.81
CA TYR A 310 -27.77 14.60 -21.49
C TYR A 310 -29.21 14.84 -21.02
N THR A 311 -29.69 16.10 -21.01
CA THR A 311 -31.01 16.43 -20.45
C THR A 311 -32.17 15.71 -21.16
N ARG A 312 -32.04 15.52 -22.47
CA ARG A 312 -33.09 14.79 -23.22
C ARG A 312 -33.12 13.29 -22.85
N PHE A 313 -31.95 12.72 -22.58
CA PHE A 313 -31.89 11.33 -22.12
C PHE A 313 -32.43 11.21 -20.70
N HIS A 314 -32.12 12.15 -19.80
CA HIS A 314 -32.68 12.19 -18.43
C HIS A 314 -34.21 12.24 -18.42
N THR A 315 -34.82 13.00 -19.35
CA THR A 315 -36.30 13.04 -19.43
C THR A 315 -36.92 11.75 -19.90
N VAL A 316 -36.20 10.94 -20.69
CA VAL A 316 -36.66 9.62 -21.15
C VAL A 316 -36.36 8.55 -20.14
N SER A 317 -35.24 8.65 -19.39
CA SER A 317 -34.86 7.67 -18.36
C SER A 317 -35.95 7.51 -17.33
N THR A 318 -36.53 8.61 -16.84
CA THR A 318 -37.62 8.58 -15.83
C THR A 318 -38.84 7.76 -16.24
N GLN A 319 -39.12 7.69 -17.53
CA GLN A 319 -40.24 6.90 -18.06
C GLN A 319 -39.88 5.45 -18.34
N VAL A 320 -38.65 5.20 -18.71
CA VAL A 320 -38.19 3.88 -19.22
C VAL A 320 -37.49 3.07 -18.15
N ALA A 321 -36.85 3.70 -17.15
CA ALA A 321 -36.12 3.00 -16.09
C ALA A 321 -36.96 1.96 -15.34
N PRO A 322 -38.24 2.21 -14.97
CA PRO A 322 -39.03 1.16 -14.30
C PRO A 322 -39.28 -0.07 -15.18
N LEU A 323 -39.36 0.14 -16.49
CA LEU A 323 -39.60 -0.94 -17.46
C LEU A 323 -38.32 -1.77 -17.65
N ILE A 324 -37.18 -1.12 -17.74
CA ILE A 324 -35.89 -1.79 -17.86
C ILE A 324 -35.54 -2.50 -16.55
N GLY A 325 -35.80 -1.90 -15.39
CA GLY A 325 -35.59 -2.53 -14.10
C GLY A 325 -36.40 -3.84 -13.94
N GLU A 326 -37.64 -3.85 -14.47
CA GLU A 326 -38.44 -5.10 -14.51
C GLU A 326 -37.87 -6.13 -15.51
N LEU A 327 -37.35 -5.69 -16.66
CA LEU A 327 -36.67 -6.58 -17.61
C LEU A 327 -35.39 -7.17 -16.99
N GLU A 328 -34.58 -6.38 -16.28
CA GLU A 328 -33.38 -6.83 -15.59
C GLU A 328 -33.71 -7.87 -14.52
N ARG A 329 -34.68 -7.57 -13.65
CA ARG A 329 -35.15 -8.49 -12.61
C ARG A 329 -35.62 -9.82 -13.18
N ARG A 330 -36.33 -9.81 -14.31
CA ARG A 330 -36.81 -11.04 -14.98
C ARG A 330 -35.70 -11.76 -15.73
N ALA A 331 -34.73 -11.04 -16.28
CA ALA A 331 -33.56 -11.63 -16.92
C ALA A 331 -32.64 -12.33 -15.91
N GLU A 332 -32.55 -11.82 -14.70
CA GLU A 332 -31.83 -12.48 -13.59
C GLU A 332 -32.51 -13.78 -13.16
N ALA A 333 -33.89 -13.76 -13.06
CA ALA A 333 -34.66 -14.95 -12.72
C ALA A 333 -34.69 -16.01 -13.84
N HIS A 334 -34.63 -15.62 -15.11
CA HIS A 334 -34.71 -16.48 -16.30
C HIS A 334 -33.61 -16.16 -17.33
N PRO A 335 -32.33 -16.36 -17.00
CA PRO A 335 -31.22 -15.94 -17.86
C PRO A 335 -31.18 -16.64 -19.21
N ALA A 336 -31.60 -17.92 -19.28
CA ALA A 336 -31.59 -18.69 -20.54
C ALA A 336 -32.51 -18.10 -21.63
N GLU A 337 -33.61 -17.43 -21.25
CA GLU A 337 -34.62 -16.95 -22.19
C GLU A 337 -34.57 -15.44 -22.41
N LEU A 338 -34.20 -14.67 -21.38
CA LEU A 338 -34.36 -13.22 -21.37
C LEU A 338 -33.03 -12.44 -21.43
N SER A 339 -31.89 -13.09 -21.14
CA SER A 339 -30.59 -12.40 -21.16
C SER A 339 -30.25 -11.80 -22.53
N THR A 340 -30.68 -12.47 -23.61
CA THR A 340 -30.48 -11.97 -24.97
C THR A 340 -31.27 -10.67 -25.24
N LEU A 341 -32.50 -10.59 -24.70
CA LEU A 341 -33.32 -9.36 -24.85
C LEU A 341 -32.69 -8.17 -24.10
N LEU A 342 -32.18 -8.43 -22.90
CA LEU A 342 -31.49 -7.42 -22.12
C LEU A 342 -30.19 -6.98 -22.80
N SER A 343 -29.39 -7.93 -23.28
CA SER A 343 -28.15 -7.59 -24.00
C SER A 343 -28.40 -6.79 -25.28
N GLU A 344 -29.50 -7.04 -25.97
CA GLU A 344 -29.92 -6.21 -27.11
C GLU A 344 -30.34 -4.79 -26.69
N CYS A 345 -30.93 -4.62 -25.49
CA CYS A 345 -31.22 -3.27 -24.94
C CYS A 345 -29.93 -2.52 -24.66
N HIS A 346 -28.97 -3.15 -23.98
CA HIS A 346 -27.63 -2.56 -23.74
C HIS A 346 -26.94 -2.18 -25.07
N ALA A 347 -26.92 -3.11 -26.04
CA ALA A 347 -26.31 -2.86 -27.34
C ALA A 347 -26.99 -1.69 -28.10
N ALA A 348 -28.30 -1.59 -28.03
CA ALA A 348 -29.05 -0.48 -28.64
C ALA A 348 -28.75 0.87 -27.97
N TYR A 349 -28.62 0.89 -26.63
CA TYR A 349 -28.23 2.06 -25.87
C TYR A 349 -26.83 2.52 -26.28
N PHE A 350 -25.84 1.65 -26.18
CA PHE A 350 -24.44 2.00 -26.51
C PHE A 350 -24.28 2.40 -27.98
N SER A 351 -24.95 1.70 -28.89
CA SER A 351 -24.94 2.09 -30.31
C SER A 351 -25.50 3.49 -30.53
N THR A 352 -26.57 3.81 -29.84
CA THR A 352 -27.21 5.15 -29.92
C THR A 352 -26.30 6.23 -29.34
N ARG A 353 -25.73 6.00 -28.15
CA ARG A 353 -24.80 6.94 -27.53
C ARG A 353 -23.54 7.13 -28.37
N LYS A 354 -22.95 6.02 -28.85
CA LYS A 354 -21.77 6.07 -29.73
C LYS A 354 -22.03 6.91 -30.98
N THR A 355 -23.16 6.74 -31.64
CA THR A 355 -23.50 7.50 -32.84
C THR A 355 -23.59 9.01 -32.57
N LEU A 356 -24.07 9.42 -31.39
CA LEU A 356 -24.22 10.83 -31.03
C LEU A 356 -22.92 11.46 -30.52
N LEU A 357 -22.08 10.69 -29.84
CA LEU A 357 -20.89 11.21 -29.14
C LEU A 357 -19.62 11.18 -29.95
N VAL A 358 -19.40 10.13 -30.79
CA VAL A 358 -18.12 9.95 -31.47
C VAL A 358 -17.69 11.16 -32.27
N GLY A 359 -18.64 11.80 -33.04
CA GLY A 359 -18.33 13.01 -33.81
C GLY A 359 -17.76 14.10 -32.92
N ARG A 360 -18.36 14.31 -31.75
CA ARG A 360 -17.97 15.34 -30.80
C ARG A 360 -16.64 15.00 -30.09
N VAL A 361 -16.48 13.78 -29.65
CA VAL A 361 -15.21 13.33 -29.03
C VAL A 361 -14.04 13.56 -29.98
N VAL A 362 -14.21 13.20 -31.26
CA VAL A 362 -13.19 13.43 -32.28
C VAL A 362 -12.94 14.91 -32.52
N GLU A 363 -13.98 15.75 -32.49
CA GLU A 363 -13.82 17.21 -32.64
C GLU A 363 -13.08 17.84 -31.46
N GLU A 364 -13.41 17.46 -30.23
CA GLU A 364 -12.74 17.95 -29.01
C GLU A 364 -11.28 17.48 -28.96
N ILE A 365 -11.00 16.21 -29.28
CA ILE A 365 -9.62 15.71 -29.37
C ILE A 365 -8.82 16.46 -30.45
N ARG A 366 -9.42 16.73 -31.60
CA ARG A 366 -8.78 17.55 -32.65
C ARG A 366 -8.56 18.99 -32.18
N GLY A 367 -9.49 19.56 -31.40
CA GLY A 367 -9.35 20.88 -30.77
C GLY A 367 -8.16 21.00 -29.83
N LEU A 368 -7.74 19.88 -29.18
CA LEU A 368 -6.52 19.83 -28.39
C LEU A 368 -5.23 19.83 -29.23
N ASP A 369 -5.34 19.75 -30.56
CA ASP A 369 -4.23 19.70 -31.53
C ASP A 369 -3.16 18.65 -31.10
N PRO A 370 -3.48 17.33 -31.18
CA PRO A 370 -2.59 16.26 -30.67
C PRO A 370 -1.18 16.28 -31.29
N VAL A 371 -0.99 16.91 -32.43
CA VAL A 371 0.30 16.96 -33.12
C VAL A 371 1.22 18.05 -32.56
N ARG A 372 0.67 19.21 -32.18
CA ARG A 372 1.45 20.41 -31.79
C ARG A 372 1.54 20.62 -30.28
N THR A 373 0.50 20.27 -29.57
CA THR A 373 0.46 20.46 -28.12
C THR A 373 1.52 19.60 -27.42
N GLU A 374 2.13 20.09 -26.37
CA GLU A 374 3.07 19.33 -25.56
C GLU A 374 2.41 18.07 -24.99
N LEU A 375 3.16 16.94 -24.90
CA LEU A 375 2.62 15.65 -24.48
C LEU A 375 1.95 15.71 -23.10
N VAL A 376 2.57 16.38 -22.14
CA VAL A 376 2.05 16.51 -20.77
C VAL A 376 0.72 17.25 -20.74
N GLU A 377 0.64 18.36 -21.47
CA GLU A 377 -0.58 19.18 -21.54
C GLU A 377 -1.69 18.48 -22.32
N LEU A 378 -1.35 17.78 -23.40
CA LEU A 378 -2.29 16.93 -24.13
C LEU A 378 -2.85 15.83 -23.24
N THR A 379 -1.99 15.16 -22.47
CA THR A 379 -2.41 14.10 -21.52
C THR A 379 -3.32 14.71 -20.45
N ARG A 380 -2.95 15.85 -19.86
CA ARG A 380 -3.73 16.51 -18.82
C ARG A 380 -5.11 16.89 -19.31
N ALA A 381 -5.16 17.67 -20.38
CA ALA A 381 -6.42 18.17 -20.92
C ALA A 381 -7.28 17.02 -21.48
N GLY A 382 -6.67 16.11 -22.25
CA GLY A 382 -7.37 14.99 -22.85
C GLY A 382 -7.92 13.99 -21.84
N CYS A 383 -7.12 13.57 -20.86
CA CYS A 383 -7.58 12.62 -19.84
C CYS A 383 -8.59 13.27 -18.87
N SER A 384 -8.45 14.59 -18.56
CA SER A 384 -9.47 15.30 -17.79
C SER A 384 -10.81 15.40 -18.53
N TYR A 385 -10.78 15.67 -19.83
CA TYR A 385 -11.97 15.64 -20.67
C TYR A 385 -12.61 14.25 -20.71
N LEU A 386 -11.80 13.19 -20.92
CA LEU A 386 -12.32 11.82 -20.92
C LEU A 386 -12.87 11.41 -19.55
N LYS A 387 -12.22 11.80 -18.45
CA LYS A 387 -12.75 11.57 -17.11
C LYS A 387 -14.15 12.14 -16.97
N GLN A 388 -14.33 13.42 -17.30
CA GLN A 388 -15.64 14.05 -17.23
C GLN A 388 -16.66 13.38 -18.15
N LEU A 389 -16.28 13.06 -19.38
CA LEU A 389 -17.16 12.39 -20.34
C LEU A 389 -17.57 11.00 -19.84
N CYS A 390 -16.62 10.20 -19.32
CA CYS A 390 -16.91 8.86 -18.81
C CYS A 390 -17.78 8.93 -17.55
N THR A 391 -17.57 9.92 -16.68
CA THR A 391 -18.42 10.15 -15.51
C THR A 391 -19.85 10.50 -15.95
N ASP A 392 -20.00 11.47 -16.86
CA ASP A 392 -21.33 11.85 -17.38
C ASP A 392 -22.05 10.67 -18.06
N GLU A 393 -21.33 9.83 -18.81
CA GLU A 393 -21.90 8.63 -19.45
C GLU A 393 -22.24 7.52 -18.45
N PHE A 394 -21.43 7.36 -17.42
CA PHE A 394 -21.68 6.40 -16.35
C PHE A 394 -22.91 6.79 -15.54
N GLU A 395 -23.02 8.06 -15.13
CA GLU A 395 -24.19 8.58 -14.42
C GLU A 395 -25.46 8.43 -15.25
N LEU A 396 -25.38 8.80 -16.54
CA LEU A 396 -26.51 8.63 -17.44
C LEU A 396 -26.91 7.17 -17.61
N TYR A 397 -25.94 6.25 -17.73
CA TYR A 397 -26.23 4.83 -17.87
C TYR A 397 -26.93 4.27 -16.61
N ARG A 398 -26.48 4.69 -15.44
CA ARG A 398 -27.03 4.32 -14.13
C ARG A 398 -28.49 4.71 -13.96
N GLU A 399 -28.97 5.72 -14.66
CA GLU A 399 -30.37 6.10 -14.69
C GLU A 399 -31.26 5.14 -15.51
N PHE A 400 -30.68 4.40 -16.45
CA PHE A 400 -31.41 3.49 -17.30
C PHE A 400 -31.28 2.05 -16.82
N PHE A 401 -30.11 1.64 -16.32
CA PHE A 401 -29.75 0.25 -16.01
C PHE A 401 -29.13 0.12 -14.64
N SER A 402 -29.39 -1.01 -13.98
CA SER A 402 -28.75 -1.43 -12.74
C SER A 402 -27.72 -2.54 -12.95
N THR A 403 -27.65 -3.12 -14.14
CA THR A 403 -26.78 -4.24 -14.53
C THR A 403 -25.98 -3.90 -15.80
N GLY A 404 -25.07 -4.79 -16.21
CA GLY A 404 -24.33 -4.64 -17.48
C GLY A 404 -23.04 -3.82 -17.37
N GLU A 405 -22.40 -3.82 -16.21
CA GLU A 405 -21.16 -3.08 -15.92
C GLU A 405 -20.04 -3.42 -16.91
N ASP A 406 -19.81 -4.70 -17.22
CA ASP A 406 -18.78 -5.12 -18.18
C ASP A 406 -18.98 -4.50 -19.58
N GLN A 407 -20.25 -4.42 -20.03
CA GLN A 407 -20.58 -3.81 -21.32
C GLN A 407 -20.39 -2.31 -21.30
N LEU A 408 -20.71 -1.67 -20.19
CA LEU A 408 -20.48 -0.23 -19.99
C LEU A 408 -18.98 0.08 -20.02
N TYR A 409 -18.16 -0.66 -19.26
CA TYR A 409 -16.71 -0.46 -19.29
C TYR A 409 -16.13 -0.68 -20.69
N SER A 410 -16.55 -1.72 -21.40
CA SER A 410 -16.13 -1.94 -22.78
C SER A 410 -16.54 -0.78 -23.73
N TYR A 411 -17.69 -0.16 -23.48
CA TYR A 411 -18.12 1.03 -24.22
C TYR A 411 -17.27 2.26 -23.88
N LEU A 412 -16.99 2.50 -22.58
CA LEU A 412 -16.17 3.62 -22.11
C LEU A 412 -14.71 3.46 -22.58
N GLU A 413 -14.15 2.25 -22.56
CA GLU A 413 -12.84 1.95 -23.14
C GLU A 413 -12.77 2.35 -24.62
N ASN A 414 -13.79 1.95 -25.40
CA ASN A 414 -13.88 2.35 -26.80
C ASN A 414 -13.97 3.87 -27.02
N LEU A 415 -14.48 4.65 -26.04
CA LEU A 415 -14.44 6.12 -26.10
C LEU A 415 -13.05 6.66 -25.75
N CYS A 416 -12.37 6.00 -24.81
CA CYS A 416 -10.99 6.35 -24.43
C CYS A 416 -9.99 6.05 -25.54
N ASP A 417 -10.23 5.03 -26.37
CA ASP A 417 -9.37 4.64 -27.48
C ASP A 417 -9.12 5.78 -28.47
N TYR A 418 -10.09 6.67 -28.68
CA TYR A 418 -9.93 7.80 -29.61
C TYR A 418 -8.78 8.75 -29.21
N LEU A 419 -8.60 8.99 -27.90
CA LEU A 419 -7.47 9.78 -27.42
C LEU A 419 -6.21 8.92 -27.28
N TYR A 420 -6.36 7.66 -26.90
CA TYR A 420 -5.26 6.73 -26.71
C TYR A 420 -4.49 6.49 -28.01
N ASP A 421 -5.18 6.40 -29.13
CA ASP A 421 -4.56 6.25 -30.45
C ASP A 421 -3.62 7.43 -30.82
N ASP A 422 -3.93 8.63 -30.32
CA ASP A 422 -3.08 9.82 -30.50
C ASP A 422 -1.97 9.92 -29.41
N LEU A 423 -2.25 9.53 -28.19
CA LEU A 423 -1.31 9.59 -27.07
C LEU A 423 -0.22 8.51 -27.16
N ARG A 424 -0.59 7.29 -27.49
CA ARG A 424 0.31 6.13 -27.48
C ARG A 424 1.56 6.31 -28.33
N PRO A 425 1.49 6.71 -29.62
CA PRO A 425 2.68 6.89 -30.41
C PRO A 425 3.58 7.99 -29.83
N ARG A 426 3.01 9.03 -29.24
CA ARG A 426 3.77 10.12 -28.64
C ARG A 426 4.47 9.69 -27.35
N ILE A 427 3.78 8.96 -26.47
CA ILE A 427 4.36 8.38 -25.26
C ILE A 427 5.53 7.45 -25.62
N LEU A 428 5.34 6.55 -26.57
CA LEU A 428 6.36 5.58 -26.98
C LEU A 428 7.59 6.22 -27.62
N HIS A 429 7.44 7.39 -28.23
CA HIS A 429 8.55 8.11 -28.88
C HIS A 429 9.09 9.28 -28.07
N GLU A 430 8.55 9.57 -26.88
CA GLU A 430 9.04 10.66 -26.03
C GLU A 430 10.49 10.43 -25.60
N PRO A 431 11.42 11.36 -25.91
CA PRO A 431 12.81 11.23 -25.56
C PRO A 431 13.14 11.75 -24.15
N ARG A 432 12.29 12.61 -23.55
CA ARG A 432 12.52 13.27 -22.27
C ARG A 432 11.98 12.43 -21.13
N LEU A 433 12.86 12.07 -20.18
CA LEU A 433 12.47 11.31 -18.98
C LEU A 433 11.51 12.13 -18.10
N THR A 434 11.78 13.43 -17.93
CA THR A 434 10.94 14.34 -17.12
C THR A 434 9.51 14.43 -17.63
N ALA A 435 9.32 14.57 -18.95
CA ALA A 435 7.99 14.62 -19.54
C ALA A 435 7.19 13.32 -19.29
N LEU A 436 7.87 12.14 -19.34
CA LEU A 436 7.23 10.87 -19.00
C LEU A 436 6.85 10.79 -17.51
N CYS A 437 7.68 11.32 -16.60
CA CYS A 437 7.35 11.40 -15.18
C CYS A 437 6.12 12.31 -14.96
N GLU A 438 6.10 13.49 -15.59
CA GLU A 438 4.96 14.41 -15.50
C GLU A 438 3.68 13.79 -16.05
N VAL A 439 3.75 13.03 -17.16
CA VAL A 439 2.61 12.26 -17.68
C VAL A 439 2.11 11.25 -16.66
N CYS A 440 3.02 10.48 -16.05
CA CYS A 440 2.67 9.52 -14.99
C CYS A 440 2.03 10.23 -13.78
N THR A 441 2.59 11.38 -13.34
CA THR A 441 2.03 12.19 -12.25
C THR A 441 0.61 12.65 -12.56
N VAL A 442 0.38 13.16 -13.76
CA VAL A 442 -0.96 13.64 -14.19
C VAL A 442 -1.97 12.48 -14.19
N LEU A 443 -1.58 11.33 -14.74
CA LEU A 443 -2.46 10.16 -14.78
C LEU A 443 -2.77 9.62 -13.38
N GLN A 444 -1.76 9.51 -12.51
CA GLN A 444 -1.95 9.08 -11.13
C GLN A 444 -2.82 10.06 -10.35
N ALA A 445 -2.62 11.36 -10.51
CA ALA A 445 -3.47 12.37 -9.86
C ALA A 445 -4.94 12.27 -10.28
N LEU A 446 -5.21 11.98 -11.55
CA LEU A 446 -6.58 11.78 -12.05
C LEU A 446 -7.22 10.50 -11.48
N MET A 447 -6.41 9.47 -11.22
CA MET A 447 -6.86 8.19 -10.64
C MET A 447 -7.10 8.30 -9.12
N VAL A 448 -6.27 9.07 -8.40
CA VAL A 448 -6.39 9.26 -6.93
C VAL A 448 -7.66 10.02 -6.55
N LEU A 449 -8.06 10.98 -7.36
CA LEU A 449 -9.28 11.76 -7.11
C LEU A 449 -10.55 10.88 -7.11
N ASP A 450 -10.52 9.71 -7.76
CA ASP A 450 -11.64 8.78 -7.75
C ASP A 450 -11.76 8.02 -6.41
N VAL A 451 -10.63 7.70 -5.78
CA VAL A 451 -10.60 6.93 -4.51
C VAL A 451 -11.11 7.77 -3.34
N VAL A 452 -10.84 9.07 -3.38
CA VAL A 452 -11.28 10.00 -2.31
C VAL A 452 -12.79 10.20 -2.32
N ASP A 453 -13.41 10.20 -3.52
CA ASP A 453 -14.87 10.32 -3.64
C ASP A 453 -15.59 9.04 -3.14
N ASP A 454 -14.93 7.87 -3.26
CA ASP A 454 -15.47 6.57 -2.82
C ASP A 454 -15.46 6.43 -1.28
N GLU A 455 -14.40 6.90 -0.60
CA GLU A 455 -14.31 6.85 0.87
C GLU A 455 -15.27 7.84 1.58
N LEU A 456 -15.63 8.94 0.91
CA LEU A 456 -16.55 9.94 1.49
C LEU A 456 -18.04 9.57 1.35
N VAL A 457 -18.37 8.63 0.47
CA VAL A 457 -19.76 8.21 0.22
C VAL A 457 -20.13 6.97 1.03
N ASP A 458 -19.16 6.09 1.34
CA ASP A 458 -19.41 4.85 2.11
C ASP A 458 -19.66 5.11 3.61
N ASP A 459 -19.19 6.25 4.14
CA ASP A 459 -19.45 6.67 5.54
C ASP A 459 -20.77 7.40 5.75
N SER A 460 -21.49 7.80 4.68
CA SER A 460 -22.75 8.53 4.80
C SER A 460 -24.01 7.63 4.73
N ASP A 461 -23.88 6.38 4.29
CA ASP A 461 -25.00 5.42 4.22
C ASP A 461 -25.10 4.46 5.44
N SER A 462 -24.26 4.66 6.47
CA SER A 462 -24.41 3.99 7.77
C SER A 462 -25.27 4.80 8.74
N ASP A 463 -26.22 5.59 8.26
CA ASP A 463 -27.22 6.16 9.13
C ASP A 463 -28.27 5.07 9.41
N ASP A 464 -28.08 4.47 10.58
CA ASP A 464 -28.99 3.56 11.26
C ASP A 464 -30.40 4.17 11.42
N SER A 465 -31.16 4.17 10.36
CA SER A 465 -32.60 4.08 10.49
C SER A 465 -32.99 2.59 10.47
N GLU A 466 -32.70 1.88 11.54
CA GLU A 466 -33.43 0.68 11.92
C GLU A 466 -34.90 1.08 12.14
N GLU A 467 -35.62 1.35 11.07
CA GLU A 467 -37.06 1.18 11.10
C GLU A 467 -37.33 -0.33 11.29
N LEU A 468 -37.77 -0.64 12.50
CA LEU A 468 -38.31 -1.90 12.94
C LEU A 468 -39.49 -2.28 12.05
N ASN A 469 -39.24 -2.75 10.82
CA ASN A 469 -40.19 -3.53 10.08
C ASN A 469 -40.10 -4.99 10.56
N LEU A 470 -40.99 -5.29 11.49
CA LEU A 470 -41.31 -6.65 11.93
C LEU A 470 -42.06 -7.37 10.78
N ASP A 471 -41.40 -7.73 9.73
CA ASP A 471 -41.87 -8.73 8.77
C ASP A 471 -41.18 -10.06 9.08
N LEU A 472 -41.97 -10.87 9.79
CA LEU A 472 -41.67 -12.25 10.12
C LEU A 472 -41.86 -13.13 8.85
N ASP A 473 -40.94 -13.12 7.93
CA ASP A 473 -40.80 -14.20 6.96
C ASP A 473 -39.29 -14.52 6.71
N PRO A 474 -38.79 -15.61 7.31
CA PRO A 474 -37.35 -15.95 7.22
C PRO A 474 -36.99 -16.69 5.92
N SER A 475 -37.85 -16.74 4.93
CA SER A 475 -37.63 -17.60 3.75
C SER A 475 -37.30 -16.86 2.43
N GLN A 476 -37.16 -15.53 2.46
CA GLN A 476 -36.67 -14.85 1.26
C GLN A 476 -35.19 -14.45 1.50
N PRO A 477 -34.26 -14.96 0.67
CA PRO A 477 -32.91 -14.39 0.63
C PRO A 477 -33.04 -12.94 0.15
N ARG A 478 -32.76 -11.97 1.03
CA ARG A 478 -32.53 -10.57 0.64
C ARG A 478 -31.36 -10.58 -0.34
N THR A 479 -31.64 -10.68 -1.61
CA THR A 479 -30.72 -10.29 -2.66
C THR A 479 -30.54 -8.78 -2.50
N LYS A 480 -29.43 -8.36 -1.85
CA LYS A 480 -28.93 -7.01 -1.99
C LYS A 480 -28.88 -6.76 -3.49
N GLN A 481 -29.76 -5.90 -3.99
CA GLN A 481 -29.64 -5.37 -5.34
C GLN A 481 -28.26 -4.72 -5.39
N ARG A 482 -27.29 -5.41 -5.97
CA ARG A 482 -26.00 -4.84 -6.34
C ARG A 482 -26.32 -3.83 -7.43
N GLY A 483 -26.60 -2.59 -7.04
CA GLY A 483 -26.54 -1.48 -7.98
C GLY A 483 -25.16 -1.42 -8.63
N LEU A 484 -25.06 -0.82 -9.81
CA LEU A 484 -23.77 -0.50 -10.40
C LEU A 484 -22.93 0.22 -9.35
N GLY A 485 -21.69 -0.25 -9.17
CA GLY A 485 -20.68 0.37 -8.30
C GLY A 485 -20.33 1.81 -8.73
N HIS A 486 -19.27 2.34 -8.17
CA HIS A 486 -18.70 3.61 -8.63
C HIS A 486 -17.87 3.41 -9.90
N LEU A 487 -17.75 4.46 -10.70
CA LEU A 487 -16.92 4.44 -11.90
C LEU A 487 -15.44 4.39 -11.53
N HIS A 488 -14.76 3.34 -11.91
CA HIS A 488 -13.32 3.20 -11.73
C HIS A 488 -12.56 3.78 -12.93
N ILE A 489 -12.31 5.09 -12.92
CA ILE A 489 -11.50 5.77 -13.96
C ILE A 489 -10.09 5.19 -14.06
N SER A 490 -9.57 4.70 -12.94
CA SER A 490 -8.28 3.99 -12.90
C SER A 490 -8.21 2.83 -13.89
N HIS A 491 -9.30 2.09 -14.10
CA HIS A 491 -9.37 1.01 -15.08
C HIS A 491 -9.26 1.53 -16.52
N LEU A 492 -9.96 2.61 -16.83
CA LEU A 492 -10.02 3.19 -18.18
C LEU A 492 -8.69 3.85 -18.59
N LEU A 493 -7.98 4.48 -17.65
CA LEU A 493 -6.69 5.14 -17.91
C LEU A 493 -5.49 4.21 -17.72
N GLN A 494 -5.71 2.98 -17.24
CA GLN A 494 -4.64 2.02 -16.94
C GLN A 494 -3.74 1.73 -18.15
N MET A 495 -4.31 1.58 -19.34
CA MET A 495 -3.53 1.30 -20.56
C MET A 495 -2.55 2.44 -20.86
N VAL A 496 -3.00 3.69 -20.74
CA VAL A 496 -2.16 4.88 -20.97
C VAL A 496 -1.04 4.94 -19.92
N LEU A 497 -1.38 4.71 -18.65
CA LEU A 497 -0.41 4.70 -17.56
C LEU A 497 0.62 3.57 -17.74
N GLN A 498 0.18 2.39 -18.13
CA GLN A 498 1.07 1.24 -18.37
C GLN A 498 2.07 1.51 -19.52
N ASP A 499 1.60 2.11 -20.62
CA ASP A 499 2.49 2.50 -21.73
C ASP A 499 3.48 3.57 -21.30
N ALA A 500 3.02 4.58 -20.51
CA ALA A 500 3.88 5.63 -19.99
C ALA A 500 4.95 5.07 -19.02
N GLN A 501 4.57 4.20 -18.09
CA GLN A 501 5.47 3.54 -17.15
C GLN A 501 6.46 2.62 -17.88
N THR A 502 5.97 1.85 -18.86
CA THR A 502 6.82 0.98 -19.67
C THR A 502 7.86 1.80 -20.45
N ARG A 503 7.43 2.89 -21.06
CA ARG A 503 8.35 3.80 -21.77
C ARG A 503 9.31 4.48 -20.82
N LEU A 504 8.84 4.93 -19.66
CA LEU A 504 9.66 5.51 -18.61
C LEU A 504 10.78 4.56 -18.18
N PHE A 505 10.44 3.28 -17.95
CA PHE A 505 11.39 2.23 -17.61
C PHE A 505 12.49 2.08 -18.70
N PHE A 506 12.07 1.87 -19.95
CA PHE A 506 13.04 1.70 -21.04
C PHE A 506 13.91 2.94 -21.28
N LYS A 507 13.32 4.13 -21.09
CA LYS A 507 14.07 5.37 -21.20
C LYS A 507 15.07 5.55 -20.06
N ALA A 508 14.67 5.27 -18.84
CA ALA A 508 15.56 5.28 -17.69
C ALA A 508 16.73 4.31 -17.87
N GLN A 509 16.43 3.08 -18.29
CA GLN A 509 17.46 2.08 -18.60
C GLN A 509 18.41 2.56 -19.70
N SER A 510 17.87 3.18 -20.74
CA SER A 510 18.71 3.79 -21.80
C SER A 510 19.63 4.89 -21.25
N VAL A 511 19.12 5.75 -20.35
CA VAL A 511 19.92 6.82 -19.70
C VAL A 511 20.98 6.21 -18.78
N ILE A 512 20.65 5.18 -18.00
CA ILE A 512 21.61 4.46 -17.15
C ILE A 512 22.75 3.89 -18.00
N GLN A 513 22.42 3.25 -19.12
CA GLN A 513 23.43 2.69 -20.01
C GLN A 513 24.28 3.79 -20.69
N SER A 514 23.66 4.85 -21.23
CA SER A 514 24.40 5.90 -21.96
C SER A 514 25.19 6.83 -21.05
N ASP A 515 24.56 7.30 -19.96
CA ASP A 515 25.07 8.41 -19.17
C ASP A 515 25.84 7.96 -17.92
N ILE A 516 25.70 6.67 -17.51
CA ILE A 516 26.40 6.12 -16.36
C ILE A 516 27.41 5.06 -16.81
N ARG A 517 26.96 3.99 -17.50
CA ARG A 517 27.82 2.87 -17.89
C ARG A 517 28.88 3.26 -18.90
N TYR A 518 28.46 3.93 -19.97
CA TYR A 518 29.34 4.31 -21.07
C TYR A 518 29.79 5.79 -20.99
N TYR A 519 29.68 6.38 -19.79
CA TYR A 519 30.12 7.75 -19.59
C TYR A 519 31.63 7.90 -19.81
N VAL A 520 32.03 8.80 -20.70
CA VAL A 520 33.43 9.15 -20.92
C VAL A 520 33.75 10.44 -20.18
N PRO A 521 34.63 10.40 -19.18
CA PRO A 521 34.93 11.57 -18.36
C PRO A 521 35.65 12.65 -19.18
N LYS A 522 35.17 13.87 -19.08
CA LYS A 522 35.85 15.06 -19.61
C LYS A 522 36.97 15.48 -18.68
N PRO A 523 38.01 16.18 -19.16
CA PRO A 523 39.07 16.68 -18.29
C PRO A 523 38.59 17.58 -17.13
N GLU A 524 37.51 18.32 -17.37
CA GLU A 524 36.84 19.16 -16.37
C GLU A 524 36.20 18.34 -15.26
N ASP A 525 35.66 17.16 -15.55
CA ASP A 525 35.03 16.29 -14.59
C ASP A 525 36.01 15.66 -13.61
N LEU A 526 37.24 15.49 -14.07
CA LEU A 526 38.34 14.97 -13.26
C LEU A 526 39.22 16.08 -12.62
N ALA A 527 38.82 17.36 -12.72
CA ALA A 527 39.56 18.49 -12.18
C ALA A 527 39.33 18.63 -10.66
N TYR A 528 39.74 17.64 -9.91
CA TYR A 528 39.76 17.68 -8.44
C TYR A 528 41.18 17.87 -7.97
N PRO A 529 41.45 18.72 -6.94
CA PRO A 529 40.48 19.41 -6.01
C PRO A 529 39.88 20.71 -6.52
N ASP A 530 40.25 21.24 -7.70
CA ASP A 530 39.90 22.59 -8.15
C ASP A 530 38.39 22.86 -8.15
N LYS A 531 37.57 21.86 -8.49
CA LYS A 531 36.10 21.94 -8.39
C LYS A 531 35.63 22.27 -6.99
N LEU A 532 36.22 21.66 -5.97
CA LEU A 532 35.85 21.87 -4.56
C LEU A 532 36.28 23.25 -4.08
N VAL A 533 37.46 23.74 -4.49
CA VAL A 533 37.97 25.06 -4.18
C VAL A 533 37.10 26.16 -4.82
N ASN A 534 36.69 25.96 -6.06
CA ASN A 534 35.87 26.93 -6.78
C ASN A 534 34.42 27.00 -6.20
N ALA A 535 33.85 25.88 -5.77
CA ALA A 535 32.55 25.85 -5.12
C ALA A 535 32.51 26.54 -3.74
N ARG A 536 33.65 26.69 -3.08
CA ARG A 536 33.74 27.42 -1.80
C ARG A 536 33.88 28.96 -1.96
N LYS A 537 34.12 29.45 -3.17
CA LYS A 537 34.16 30.90 -3.44
C LYS A 537 32.71 31.42 -3.45
N PRO A 538 32.40 32.54 -2.77
CA PRO A 538 31.06 33.09 -2.80
C PRO A 538 30.70 33.45 -4.24
N ALA A 539 29.54 32.94 -4.71
CA ALA A 539 29.02 33.24 -6.04
C ALA A 539 28.67 34.73 -6.13
N THR A 540 29.32 35.45 -7.04
CA THR A 540 29.10 36.88 -7.27
C THR A 540 27.95 37.18 -8.22
N THR A 541 27.27 36.16 -8.72
CA THR A 541 26.13 36.31 -9.63
C THR A 541 24.95 35.46 -9.14
N PHE A 542 23.87 36.14 -8.79
CA PHE A 542 22.55 35.55 -8.57
C PHE A 542 21.97 35.10 -9.92
N GLU A 543 22.40 33.97 -10.46
CA GLU A 543 21.60 33.23 -11.42
C GLU A 543 20.63 32.39 -10.63
N ILE A 544 19.35 32.79 -10.64
CA ILE A 544 18.23 31.98 -10.20
C ILE A 544 18.12 30.83 -11.23
N LYS A 545 18.92 29.78 -11.06
CA LYS A 545 18.65 28.51 -11.73
C LYS A 545 17.38 27.93 -11.09
N GLU A 546 16.36 27.70 -11.90
CA GLU A 546 15.19 26.92 -11.53
C GLU A 546 15.65 25.68 -10.75
N LYS A 547 15.31 25.63 -9.46
CA LYS A 547 15.49 24.42 -8.66
C LYS A 547 14.56 23.35 -9.25
N GLU A 548 15.10 22.47 -10.09
CA GLU A 548 14.43 21.24 -10.44
C GLU A 548 14.01 20.56 -9.14
N SER A 549 12.70 20.38 -8.98
CA SER A 549 12.10 19.70 -7.85
C SER A 549 12.61 18.25 -7.82
N ILE A 550 13.68 18.04 -7.04
CA ILE A 550 14.08 16.67 -6.68
C ILE A 550 13.11 16.22 -5.62
N SER A 551 12.49 15.06 -5.83
CA SER A 551 11.53 14.50 -4.89
C SER A 551 12.11 14.52 -3.47
N GLN A 552 11.24 14.70 -2.48
CA GLN A 552 11.61 14.77 -1.05
C GLN A 552 12.29 13.47 -0.55
N LEU A 553 12.39 12.46 -1.41
CA LEU A 553 12.99 11.17 -1.14
C LEU A 553 14.43 11.25 -0.59
N PHE A 554 15.23 12.14 -1.15
CA PHE A 554 16.63 12.28 -0.72
C PHE A 554 16.81 13.54 0.13
N GLN A 555 16.53 13.46 1.45
CA GLN A 555 16.84 14.52 2.43
C GLN A 555 18.35 14.58 2.73
N ILE A 556 19.16 14.65 1.68
CA ILE A 556 20.61 14.72 1.83
C ILE A 556 20.98 16.18 2.08
N THR A 557 21.55 16.45 3.25
CA THR A 557 22.04 17.80 3.64
C THR A 557 23.09 18.39 2.70
N SER A 558 23.70 17.56 1.84
CA SER A 558 24.71 17.96 0.87
C SER A 558 24.15 18.36 -0.51
N LEU A 559 22.83 18.39 -0.71
CA LEU A 559 22.18 18.75 -1.99
C LEU A 559 22.58 20.17 -2.50
N GLU A 560 22.87 21.10 -1.60
CA GLU A 560 23.31 22.46 -1.98
C GLU A 560 24.63 22.48 -2.75
N LYS A 561 25.43 21.41 -2.65
CA LYS A 561 26.73 21.28 -3.29
C LYS A 561 26.75 20.29 -4.46
N ARG A 562 25.60 20.01 -5.03
CA ARG A 562 25.44 19.06 -6.14
C ARG A 562 26.38 19.34 -7.33
N GLU A 563 26.69 20.59 -7.57
CA GLU A 563 27.63 20.99 -8.63
C GLU A 563 29.05 20.42 -8.46
N THR A 564 29.40 20.01 -7.23
CA THR A 564 30.72 19.41 -6.93
C THR A 564 30.71 17.88 -7.12
N TRP A 565 29.56 17.27 -7.40
CA TRP A 565 29.50 15.83 -7.57
C TRP A 565 30.00 15.40 -8.95
N TYR A 566 30.46 14.18 -9.03
CA TYR A 566 30.83 13.59 -10.31
C TYR A 566 29.58 13.35 -11.18
N PRO A 567 29.62 13.59 -12.49
CA PRO A 567 28.44 13.58 -13.35
C PRO A 567 27.61 12.28 -13.30
N THR A 568 28.27 11.12 -13.21
CA THR A 568 27.55 9.84 -13.12
C THR A 568 26.78 9.71 -11.82
N LEU A 569 27.31 10.21 -10.71
CA LEU A 569 26.61 10.24 -9.43
C LEU A 569 25.39 11.18 -9.48
N GLN A 570 25.56 12.39 -10.04
CA GLN A 570 24.46 13.34 -10.23
C GLN A 570 23.34 12.70 -11.07
N LYS A 571 23.70 12.01 -12.13
CA LYS A 571 22.76 11.39 -13.04
C LYS A 571 22.06 10.19 -12.42
N THR A 572 22.79 9.39 -11.63
CA THR A 572 22.20 8.26 -10.88
C THR A 572 21.13 8.75 -9.92
N VAL A 573 21.44 9.76 -9.09
CA VAL A 573 20.48 10.36 -8.17
C VAL A 573 19.27 10.91 -8.90
N TRP A 574 19.50 11.64 -9.98
CA TRP A 574 18.43 12.22 -10.78
C TRP A 574 17.52 11.15 -11.40
N VAL A 575 18.08 10.10 -11.99
CA VAL A 575 17.26 9.02 -12.55
C VAL A 575 16.46 8.30 -11.48
N LEU A 576 17.08 7.96 -10.35
CA LEU A 576 16.40 7.28 -9.26
C LEU A 576 15.30 8.14 -8.64
N SER A 577 15.52 9.45 -8.47
CA SER A 577 14.49 10.38 -7.99
C SER A 577 13.30 10.50 -8.96
N GLN A 578 13.52 10.34 -10.24
CA GLN A 578 12.46 10.39 -11.25
C GLN A 578 11.65 9.08 -11.32
N LEU A 579 12.24 7.95 -10.94
CA LEU A 579 11.59 6.64 -11.06
C LEU A 579 10.82 6.22 -9.81
N HIS A 580 11.23 6.70 -8.66
CA HIS A 580 10.76 6.22 -7.36
C HIS A 580 9.25 6.18 -7.25
N ASP A 581 8.57 7.26 -7.67
CA ASP A 581 7.13 7.42 -7.48
C ASP A 581 6.29 6.70 -8.55
N PHE A 582 6.91 6.20 -9.61
CA PHE A 582 6.21 5.70 -10.79
C PHE A 582 6.45 4.23 -11.13
N VAL A 583 7.44 3.62 -10.48
CA VAL A 583 7.84 2.23 -10.75
C VAL A 583 7.56 1.36 -9.54
N LYS A 584 7.15 0.11 -9.75
CA LYS A 584 6.96 -0.86 -8.67
C LYS A 584 8.20 -0.98 -7.80
N PRO A 585 8.05 -1.12 -6.46
CA PRO A 585 9.19 -1.25 -5.56
C PRO A 585 10.20 -2.32 -5.96
N ALA A 586 9.75 -3.52 -6.35
CA ALA A 586 10.65 -4.60 -6.77
C ALA A 586 11.44 -4.26 -8.04
N ILE A 587 10.77 -3.66 -9.05
CA ILE A 587 11.43 -3.24 -10.29
C ILE A 587 12.35 -2.04 -10.04
N PHE A 588 11.93 -1.12 -9.17
CA PHE A 588 12.74 0.02 -8.77
C PHE A 588 14.02 -0.45 -8.07
N GLU A 589 13.92 -1.46 -7.20
CA GLU A 589 15.06 -2.06 -6.51
C GLU A 589 16.10 -2.62 -7.48
N ASP A 590 15.67 -3.40 -8.48
CA ASP A 590 16.54 -3.95 -9.51
C ASP A 590 17.26 -2.85 -10.30
N ILE A 591 16.52 -1.81 -10.71
CA ILE A 591 17.09 -0.67 -11.44
C ILE A 591 18.06 0.12 -10.54
N ALA A 592 17.68 0.35 -9.29
CA ALA A 592 18.50 1.09 -8.34
C ALA A 592 19.81 0.36 -8.08
N GLN A 593 19.75 -0.96 -7.90
CA GLN A 593 20.92 -1.79 -7.73
C GLN A 593 21.86 -1.73 -8.95
N GLU A 594 21.32 -1.87 -10.17
CA GLU A 594 22.11 -1.75 -11.38
C GLU A 594 22.74 -0.36 -11.51
N ALA A 595 21.93 0.70 -11.34
CA ALA A 595 22.40 2.08 -11.44
C ALA A 595 23.48 2.41 -10.40
N VAL A 596 23.28 1.98 -9.15
CA VAL A 596 24.24 2.15 -8.06
C VAL A 596 25.52 1.35 -8.33
N GLY A 597 25.42 0.11 -8.78
CA GLY A 597 26.54 -0.72 -9.16
C GLY A 597 27.37 -0.09 -10.28
N LEU A 598 26.71 0.34 -11.37
CA LEU A 598 27.36 1.00 -12.50
C LEU A 598 27.98 2.36 -12.09
N CYS A 599 27.29 3.14 -11.24
CA CYS A 599 27.84 4.37 -10.69
C CYS A 599 29.12 4.10 -9.88
N ARG A 600 29.09 3.09 -9.00
CA ARG A 600 30.26 2.65 -8.21
C ARG A 600 31.46 2.34 -9.11
N TYR A 601 31.25 1.53 -10.15
CA TYR A 601 32.32 1.20 -11.12
C TYR A 601 32.85 2.46 -11.84
N SER A 602 31.96 3.36 -12.22
CA SER A 602 32.34 4.63 -12.85
C SER A 602 33.18 5.51 -11.90
N LEU A 603 32.82 5.57 -10.60
CA LEU A 603 33.57 6.32 -9.58
C LEU A 603 34.97 5.72 -9.34
N VAL A 604 35.08 4.39 -9.27
CA VAL A 604 36.37 3.69 -9.16
C VAL A 604 37.25 3.99 -10.37
N SER A 605 36.70 3.88 -11.58
CA SER A 605 37.43 4.20 -12.82
C SER A 605 37.88 5.68 -12.87
N ALA A 606 37.02 6.61 -12.43
CA ALA A 606 37.36 8.03 -12.34
C ALA A 606 38.48 8.28 -11.32
N SER A 607 38.47 7.60 -10.18
CA SER A 607 39.52 7.66 -9.17
C SER A 607 40.86 7.19 -9.75
N GLU A 608 40.89 6.08 -10.48
CA GLU A 608 42.11 5.60 -11.13
C GLU A 608 42.61 6.61 -12.18
N ASN A 609 41.73 7.21 -12.96
CA ASN A 609 42.11 8.26 -13.92
C ASN A 609 42.66 9.51 -13.19
N ILE A 610 42.20 9.85 -12.01
CA ILE A 610 42.77 10.95 -11.20
C ILE A 610 44.13 10.54 -10.67
N LYS A 611 44.31 9.30 -10.19
CA LYS A 611 45.61 8.78 -9.67
C LYS A 611 46.73 8.77 -10.72
N THR A 612 46.39 8.54 -12.00
CA THR A 612 47.35 8.49 -13.11
C THR A 612 47.87 9.87 -13.54
N LYS A 613 47.32 10.96 -13.03
CA LYS A 613 47.84 12.31 -13.29
C LYS A 613 49.23 12.48 -12.67
N ASN A 614 50.12 13.10 -13.37
CA ASN A 614 51.55 13.27 -13.00
C ASN A 614 51.79 14.28 -11.87
N SER A 615 50.91 14.36 -10.85
CA SER A 615 51.16 15.22 -9.67
C SER A 615 51.49 14.33 -8.46
N SER A 616 52.38 14.84 -7.60
CA SER A 616 52.82 14.12 -6.38
C SER A 616 51.66 13.79 -5.43
N THR A 617 50.53 14.46 -5.59
CA THR A 617 49.37 14.37 -4.73
C THR A 617 48.17 13.67 -5.39
N SER A 618 48.29 13.29 -6.66
CA SER A 618 47.18 12.72 -7.47
C SER A 618 46.62 11.41 -6.89
N VAL A 619 47.47 10.60 -6.25
CA VAL A 619 47.04 9.34 -5.64
C VAL A 619 46.12 9.60 -4.44
N VAL A 620 46.53 10.57 -3.56
CA VAL A 620 45.71 10.97 -2.40
C VAL A 620 44.42 11.62 -2.86
N ASP A 621 44.49 12.50 -3.88
CA ASP A 621 43.31 13.16 -4.44
C ASP A 621 42.31 12.15 -5.06
N GLY A 622 42.82 11.15 -5.76
CA GLY A 622 41.98 10.07 -6.32
C GLY A 622 41.28 9.23 -5.24
N CYS A 623 42.01 8.88 -4.17
CA CYS A 623 41.43 8.15 -3.06
C CYS A 623 40.38 8.98 -2.27
N LEU A 624 40.68 10.25 -1.99
CA LEU A 624 39.75 11.15 -1.31
C LEU A 624 38.53 11.47 -2.16
N PHE A 625 38.68 11.60 -3.49
CA PHE A 625 37.60 11.70 -4.43
C PHE A 625 36.68 10.49 -4.31
N LEU A 626 37.27 9.28 -4.31
CA LEU A 626 36.50 8.05 -4.21
C LEU A 626 35.74 7.94 -2.87
N ILE A 627 36.40 8.19 -1.75
CA ILE A 627 35.80 8.20 -0.41
C ILE A 627 34.61 9.16 -0.37
N ARG A 628 34.78 10.42 -0.82
CA ARG A 628 33.72 11.41 -0.85
C ARG A 628 32.48 10.92 -1.58
N HIS A 629 32.66 10.43 -2.79
CA HIS A 629 31.54 10.05 -3.65
C HIS A 629 30.90 8.71 -3.23
N LEU A 630 31.70 7.77 -2.67
CA LEU A 630 31.16 6.53 -2.12
C LEU A 630 30.38 6.77 -0.82
N LEU A 631 30.77 7.74 0.01
CA LEU A 631 29.97 8.11 1.19
C LEU A 631 28.62 8.69 0.79
N ILE A 632 28.58 9.54 -0.23
CA ILE A 632 27.31 10.08 -0.75
C ILE A 632 26.47 8.94 -1.35
N LEU A 633 27.08 8.05 -2.13
CA LEU A 633 26.38 6.90 -2.71
C LEU A 633 25.82 5.95 -1.65
N LYS A 634 26.57 5.75 -0.55
CA LYS A 634 26.13 4.96 0.60
C LYS A 634 24.95 5.61 1.32
N GLU A 635 24.97 6.94 1.50
CA GLU A 635 23.84 7.67 2.08
C GLU A 635 22.57 7.54 1.24
N ILE A 636 22.72 7.63 -0.09
CA ILE A 636 21.63 7.42 -1.04
C ILE A 636 21.06 6.00 -0.91
N THR A 637 21.93 4.98 -0.89
CA THR A 637 21.46 3.58 -0.76
C THR A 637 20.79 3.32 0.60
N ASN A 638 21.24 3.97 1.66
CA ASN A 638 20.59 3.88 2.97
C ASN A 638 19.23 4.58 2.98
N SER A 639 19.09 5.71 2.30
CA SER A 639 17.80 6.41 2.15
C SER A 639 16.79 5.56 1.40
N LEU A 640 17.21 4.84 0.36
CA LEU A 640 16.36 3.91 -0.39
C LEU A 640 15.85 2.76 0.48
N ASP A 641 16.68 2.22 1.39
CA ASP A 641 16.26 1.13 2.29
C ASP A 641 15.30 1.59 3.41
N LEU A 642 15.45 2.82 3.90
CA LEU A 642 14.56 3.37 4.93
C LEU A 642 13.15 3.53 4.37
N VAL A 643 13.01 4.03 3.16
CA VAL A 643 11.72 4.17 2.47
C VAL A 643 11.05 2.80 2.28
N GLN A 644 11.83 1.76 2.02
CA GLN A 644 11.30 0.41 1.84
C GLN A 644 10.81 -0.22 3.17
N LYS A 645 11.44 0.14 4.30
CA LYS A 645 11.01 -0.32 5.64
C LYS A 645 9.77 0.42 6.13
N ASP A 646 9.63 1.71 5.81
CA ASP A 646 8.43 2.49 6.19
C ASP A 646 7.17 2.03 5.44
N MET A 647 7.33 1.45 4.24
CA MET A 647 6.21 0.83 3.50
C MET A 647 5.75 -0.51 4.08
N GLY A 648 6.43 -1.06 5.07
CA GLY A 648 6.14 -2.37 5.68
C GLY A 648 5.58 -2.35 7.10
N LEU A 649 5.56 -1.21 7.78
CA LEU A 649 5.18 -1.10 9.19
C LEU A 649 4.72 0.33 9.50
N ASP A 650 3.45 0.65 9.25
CA ASP A 650 2.74 1.56 10.15
C ASP A 650 1.23 1.57 9.88
N GLU A 651 0.50 0.87 10.70
CA GLU A 651 -0.84 1.15 11.15
C GLU A 651 -0.78 2.43 12.01
N PHE A 652 -0.99 3.61 11.46
CA PHE A 652 -1.49 4.82 12.14
C PHE A 652 -1.10 6.11 11.36
N GLY A 653 -2.10 6.73 10.71
CA GLY A 653 -1.99 8.13 10.30
C GLY A 653 -2.50 8.46 8.90
N GLY A 654 -3.64 9.05 8.79
CA GLY A 654 -4.50 9.43 7.66
C GLY A 654 -3.91 10.08 6.39
N VAL A 655 -2.59 10.21 6.23
CA VAL A 655 -1.95 10.64 4.98
C VAL A 655 -1.21 9.48 4.31
N THR A 656 -0.82 8.49 5.07
CA THR A 656 -0.18 7.25 4.59
C THR A 656 -1.16 6.32 3.89
N VAL A 657 -2.45 6.35 4.25
CA VAL A 657 -3.51 5.54 3.62
C VAL A 657 -3.68 5.88 2.13
N LEU A 658 -3.55 7.15 1.73
CA LEU A 658 -3.62 7.56 0.32
C LEU A 658 -2.44 7.02 -0.51
N VAL A 659 -1.25 6.97 0.06
CA VAL A 659 -0.07 6.38 -0.59
C VAL A 659 -0.18 4.87 -0.63
N GLU A 660 -0.74 4.25 0.41
CA GLU A 660 -0.91 2.80 0.53
C GLU A 660 -2.04 2.27 -0.36
N THR A 661 -3.15 3.00 -0.48
CA THR A 661 -4.20 2.70 -1.46
C THR A 661 -3.72 2.89 -2.89
N LEU A 662 -2.90 3.90 -3.15
CA LEU A 662 -2.25 4.11 -4.44
C LEU A 662 -1.24 3.00 -4.75
N ALA A 663 -0.45 2.58 -3.78
CA ALA A 663 0.46 1.43 -3.90
C ALA A 663 -0.31 0.12 -4.08
N ALA A 664 -1.43 -0.07 -3.39
CA ALA A 664 -2.29 -1.26 -3.54
C ALA A 664 -3.02 -1.28 -4.90
N MET A 665 -3.49 -0.13 -5.40
CA MET A 665 -4.05 0.00 -6.75
C MET A 665 -2.99 -0.21 -7.83
N LEU A 666 -1.82 0.40 -7.69
CA LEU A 666 -0.68 0.17 -8.58
C LEU A 666 -0.23 -1.30 -8.55
N ASN A 667 -0.25 -1.97 -7.40
CA ASN A 667 0.04 -3.40 -7.29
C ASN A 667 -1.01 -4.28 -7.98
N LYS A 668 -2.29 -3.90 -7.96
CA LYS A 668 -3.35 -4.60 -8.71
C LYS A 668 -3.24 -4.38 -10.22
N THR A 669 -2.94 -3.16 -10.65
CA THR A 669 -2.90 -2.79 -12.07
C THR A 669 -1.61 -3.22 -12.77
N THR A 670 -0.50 -3.31 -12.05
CA THR A 670 0.80 -3.70 -12.63
C THR A 670 1.05 -5.23 -12.64
N SER A 671 0.10 -6.05 -12.17
CA SER A 671 0.21 -7.52 -12.28
C SER A 671 0.21 -8.03 -13.73
N LEU A 672 -0.07 -7.17 -14.70
CA LEU A 672 -0.12 -7.50 -16.13
C LEU A 672 1.21 -7.30 -16.88
N LEU A 673 2.24 -6.70 -16.26
CA LEU A 673 3.57 -6.74 -16.86
C LEU A 673 4.11 -8.17 -16.77
N PRO A 674 4.34 -8.87 -17.90
CA PRO A 674 4.84 -10.24 -17.85
C PRO A 674 6.20 -10.26 -17.17
N SER A 675 6.33 -11.01 -16.09
CA SER A 675 7.61 -11.26 -15.40
C SER A 675 8.70 -11.84 -16.34
N ASN A 676 8.28 -12.27 -17.54
CA ASN A 676 9.17 -12.78 -18.57
C ASN A 676 9.81 -11.70 -19.47
N LEU A 677 9.41 -10.44 -19.33
CA LEU A 677 9.95 -9.34 -20.15
C LEU A 677 11.44 -9.08 -19.82
N PHE A 678 11.82 -9.28 -18.55
CA PHE A 678 13.20 -9.19 -18.09
C PHE A 678 14.09 -10.32 -18.61
N ALA A 679 13.53 -11.54 -18.70
CA ALA A 679 14.26 -12.68 -19.23
C ALA A 679 14.56 -12.54 -20.74
N SER A 680 13.71 -11.84 -21.50
CA SER A 680 13.89 -11.60 -22.93
C SER A 680 14.90 -10.50 -23.26
N LEU A 681 15.20 -9.61 -22.30
CA LEU A 681 16.16 -8.51 -22.44
C LEU A 681 17.61 -8.90 -22.13
N GLY A 682 17.88 -10.20 -21.85
CA GLY A 682 19.24 -10.70 -21.62
C GLY A 682 19.88 -10.19 -20.34
N MET A 683 19.09 -9.65 -19.40
CA MET A 683 19.60 -9.32 -18.08
C MET A 683 19.83 -10.61 -17.29
N PRO A 684 21.00 -10.81 -16.71
CA PRO A 684 21.21 -11.92 -15.80
C PRO A 684 20.25 -11.74 -14.60
N LYS A 685 19.45 -12.76 -14.32
CA LYS A 685 18.73 -12.86 -13.04
C LYS A 685 19.79 -13.07 -11.95
N THR A 686 20.35 -11.98 -11.44
CA THR A 686 21.13 -12.01 -10.23
C THR A 686 20.15 -11.71 -9.11
N GLU A 687 19.90 -12.71 -8.26
CA GLU A 687 19.23 -12.54 -6.97
C GLU A 687 20.14 -11.77 -5.99
N GLU A 688 20.84 -10.76 -6.50
CA GLU A 688 21.74 -9.91 -5.74
C GLU A 688 20.89 -8.78 -5.17
N SER A 689 20.60 -8.84 -3.89
CA SER A 689 19.82 -7.81 -3.19
C SER A 689 20.61 -6.47 -3.09
N ILE A 690 19.94 -5.35 -2.83
CA ILE A 690 20.58 -4.03 -2.53
C ILE A 690 21.69 -4.18 -1.46
N SER A 691 21.56 -5.15 -0.59
CA SER A 691 22.58 -5.58 0.37
C SER A 691 23.94 -5.86 -0.28
N GLU A 692 23.98 -6.46 -1.46
CA GLU A 692 25.24 -6.78 -2.15
C GLU A 692 25.89 -5.53 -2.78
N ALA A 693 25.08 -4.64 -3.31
CA ALA A 693 25.56 -3.33 -3.76
C ALA A 693 26.19 -2.53 -2.60
N LYS A 694 25.60 -2.60 -1.38
CA LYS A 694 26.14 -2.00 -0.17
C LYS A 694 27.47 -2.64 0.24
N HIS A 695 27.56 -3.96 0.22
CA HIS A 695 28.82 -4.66 0.50
C HIS A 695 29.91 -4.26 -0.47
N GLY A 696 29.60 -4.10 -1.74
CA GLY A 696 30.55 -3.60 -2.74
C GLY A 696 31.01 -2.17 -2.45
N ILE A 697 30.09 -1.27 -2.08
CA ILE A 697 30.44 0.10 -1.68
C ILE A 697 31.31 0.10 -0.43
N ASP A 698 30.98 -0.69 0.59
CA ASP A 698 31.72 -0.75 1.85
C ASP A 698 33.12 -1.35 1.65
N HIS A 699 33.25 -2.33 0.76
CA HIS A 699 34.54 -2.90 0.38
C HIS A 699 35.44 -1.85 -0.29
N ASP A 700 34.92 -1.15 -1.31
CA ASP A 700 35.71 -0.14 -2.02
C ASP A 700 36.01 1.07 -1.13
N LEU A 701 35.08 1.44 -0.25
CA LEU A 701 35.31 2.49 0.76
C LEU A 701 36.43 2.10 1.72
N ARG A 702 36.44 0.86 2.22
CA ARG A 702 37.51 0.35 3.08
C ARG A 702 38.85 0.40 2.36
N ASN A 703 38.90 -0.14 1.16
CA ASN A 703 40.12 -0.13 0.35
C ASN A 703 40.62 1.28 0.08
N ALA A 704 39.73 2.23 -0.22
CA ALA A 704 40.08 3.62 -0.42
C ALA A 704 40.61 4.29 0.86
N CYS A 705 40.00 3.98 2.02
CA CYS A 705 40.47 4.50 3.31
C CYS A 705 41.86 3.93 3.66
N GLU A 706 42.05 2.62 3.48
CA GLU A 706 43.35 1.98 3.70
C GLU A 706 44.42 2.54 2.76
N ALA A 707 44.10 2.78 1.50
CA ALA A 707 45.00 3.41 0.54
C ALA A 707 45.34 4.85 0.92
N VAL A 708 44.38 5.65 1.44
CA VAL A 708 44.66 7.00 1.95
C VAL A 708 45.60 6.92 3.14
N ILE A 709 45.32 6.06 4.11
CA ILE A 709 46.16 5.91 5.31
C ILE A 709 47.58 5.50 4.90
N ALA A 710 47.73 4.56 3.99
CA ALA A 710 49.02 4.15 3.50
C ALA A 710 49.74 5.28 2.76
N CYS A 711 49.09 5.90 1.75
CA CYS A 711 49.70 6.99 0.97
C CYS A 711 50.10 8.23 1.81
N CYS A 712 49.47 8.43 2.96
CA CYS A 712 49.73 9.55 3.84
C CYS A 712 50.76 9.22 4.90
N ALA A 713 50.77 7.99 5.44
CA ALA A 713 51.67 7.56 6.48
C ALA A 713 53.02 7.07 5.93
N ASP A 714 52.97 6.21 4.87
CA ASP A 714 54.18 5.53 4.35
C ASP A 714 55.30 6.52 3.93
N PRO A 715 55.05 7.62 3.18
CA PRO A 715 56.12 8.54 2.82
C PRO A 715 56.83 9.17 4.03
N ILE A 716 56.10 9.33 5.14
CA ILE A 716 56.64 9.91 6.38
C ILE A 716 57.44 8.88 7.17
N THR A 717 56.94 7.62 7.16
CA THR A 717 57.54 6.52 7.97
C THR A 717 58.54 5.67 7.20
N ASP A 718 58.47 5.61 5.87
CA ASP A 718 59.36 4.85 4.99
C ASP A 718 60.87 4.99 5.34
N PRO A 719 61.39 6.22 5.57
CA PRO A 719 62.79 6.36 5.94
C PRO A 719 63.14 5.67 7.24
N LEU A 720 62.22 5.69 8.22
CA LEU A 720 62.38 5.02 9.50
C LEU A 720 62.32 3.48 9.35
N ILE A 721 61.35 2.98 8.59
CA ILE A 721 61.17 1.56 8.30
C ILE A 721 62.39 1.00 7.56
N LYS A 722 62.89 1.70 6.53
CA LYS A 722 64.07 1.30 5.79
C LYS A 722 65.32 1.19 6.70
N TRP A 723 65.47 2.12 7.61
CA TRP A 723 66.50 2.06 8.61
C TRP A 723 66.35 0.82 9.53
N VAL A 724 65.14 0.54 10.01
CA VAL A 724 64.86 -0.67 10.85
C VAL A 724 65.20 -1.94 10.10
N ILE A 725 64.80 -2.03 8.82
CA ILE A 725 65.13 -3.19 7.95
C ILE A 725 66.62 -3.37 7.81
N GLN A 726 67.37 -2.29 7.51
CA GLN A 726 68.83 -2.29 7.41
C GLN A 726 69.50 -2.81 8.69
N VAL A 727 69.01 -2.38 9.85
CA VAL A 727 69.47 -2.86 11.15
C VAL A 727 69.20 -4.35 11.35
N ASP A 728 68.00 -4.81 10.95
CA ASP A 728 67.60 -6.20 11.09
C ASP A 728 68.34 -7.14 10.12
N GLU A 729 68.55 -6.71 8.90
CA GLU A 729 69.37 -7.43 7.91
C GLU A 729 70.81 -7.55 8.40
N PHE A 730 71.38 -6.45 8.88
CA PHE A 730 72.76 -6.47 9.45
C PHE A 730 72.85 -7.39 10.69
N ASN A 731 71.84 -7.34 11.57
CA ASN A 731 71.83 -8.24 12.74
C ASN A 731 71.61 -9.71 12.33
N GLY A 732 70.87 -9.99 11.25
CA GLY A 732 70.72 -11.30 10.66
C GLY A 732 72.03 -11.86 10.13
N VAL A 733 72.76 -11.03 9.33
CA VAL A 733 74.08 -11.37 8.82
C VAL A 733 75.07 -11.58 9.94
N ARG A 734 75.07 -10.69 10.95
CA ARG A 734 75.90 -10.81 12.16
C ARG A 734 75.66 -12.09 12.94
N ARG A 735 74.42 -12.49 13.11
CA ARG A 735 74.07 -13.79 13.75
C ARG A 735 74.57 -14.97 12.93
N ALA A 736 74.47 -14.96 11.64
CA ALA A 736 74.97 -15.95 10.74
C ALA A 736 76.52 -16.02 10.77
N GLN A 737 77.20 -14.89 10.80
CA GLN A 737 78.67 -14.81 10.89
C GLN A 737 79.16 -15.25 12.28
N ALA A 738 78.52 -14.93 13.40
CA ALA A 738 78.84 -15.36 14.74
C ALA A 738 78.68 -16.88 14.93
N LEU A 739 77.82 -17.52 14.14
CA LEU A 739 77.67 -18.98 14.10
C LEU A 739 78.77 -19.65 13.25
N ALA A 740 79.41 -18.89 12.30
CA ALA A 740 80.40 -19.44 11.37
C ALA A 740 81.87 -19.16 11.75
N THR A 741 82.19 -18.10 12.50
CA THR A 741 83.56 -17.68 12.88
C THR A 741 83.62 -17.14 14.31
N GLN A 742 84.62 -17.64 15.11
CA GLN A 742 84.86 -17.24 16.50
C GLN A 742 85.45 -15.80 16.63
N SER A 743 85.19 -14.90 15.79
CA SER A 743 85.68 -13.51 15.86
C SER A 743 84.57 -12.60 16.47
N ASP A 744 84.99 -11.64 17.29
CA ASP A 744 84.08 -10.68 17.91
C ASP A 744 83.28 -9.91 16.80
N PRO A 745 81.93 -9.96 16.85
CA PRO A 745 81.13 -9.35 15.80
C PRO A 745 81.21 -7.81 15.90
N VAL A 746 81.44 -7.14 14.79
CA VAL A 746 81.43 -5.64 14.65
C VAL A 746 80.12 -5.10 15.22
N PRO A 747 80.19 -4.11 16.14
CA PRO A 747 78.96 -3.55 16.71
C PRO A 747 78.14 -2.78 15.61
N VAL A 748 76.85 -2.86 15.69
CA VAL A 748 75.95 -2.17 14.74
C VAL A 748 76.22 -0.64 14.69
N THR A 749 76.59 -0.07 15.83
CA THR A 749 76.95 1.34 15.99
C THR A 749 78.18 1.84 15.21
N ALA A 750 78.97 0.87 14.69
CA ALA A 750 80.19 1.19 13.87
C ALA A 750 79.85 1.31 12.37
N GLN A 751 78.62 1.04 11.98
CA GLN A 751 78.15 1.16 10.58
C GLN A 751 77.72 2.59 10.27
N ASP A 752 77.90 3.06 9.03
CA ASP A 752 77.59 4.40 8.60
C ASP A 752 76.10 4.75 8.76
N PHE A 753 75.22 3.78 8.50
CA PHE A 753 73.80 3.97 8.65
C PHE A 753 73.33 4.06 10.11
N ALA A 754 74.13 3.60 11.08
CA ALA A 754 73.80 3.59 12.49
C ALA A 754 74.51 4.68 13.28
N GLN A 755 75.17 5.63 12.61
CA GLN A 755 75.77 6.78 13.26
C GLN A 755 74.73 7.69 13.90
N ARG A 756 75.09 8.37 15.02
CA ARG A 756 74.29 9.36 15.72
C ARG A 756 73.73 10.42 14.78
N SER A 757 74.62 10.97 13.91
CA SER A 757 74.25 12.01 12.94
C SER A 757 73.13 11.57 11.99
N VAL A 758 73.11 10.30 11.62
CA VAL A 758 72.06 9.74 10.75
C VAL A 758 70.72 9.64 11.51
N ILE A 759 70.75 9.20 12.79
CA ILE A 759 69.56 9.15 13.63
C ILE A 759 68.95 10.55 13.85
N GLU A 760 69.83 11.55 14.13
CA GLU A 760 69.48 12.99 14.28
C GLU A 760 68.80 13.51 12.99
N THR A 761 69.35 13.17 11.82
CA THR A 761 68.86 13.58 10.53
C THR A 761 67.51 12.87 10.21
N LEU A 762 67.37 11.60 10.58
CA LEU A 762 66.12 10.84 10.40
C LEU A 762 65.01 11.42 11.27
N ASP A 763 65.28 11.71 12.56
CA ASP A 763 64.30 12.32 13.46
C ASP A 763 63.88 13.73 13.01
N SER A 764 64.89 14.55 12.61
CA SER A 764 64.59 15.92 12.09
C SER A 764 63.81 15.91 10.79
N ASN A 765 64.11 14.96 9.87
CA ASN A 765 63.39 14.74 8.62
C ASN A 765 61.96 14.27 8.88
N PHE A 766 61.78 13.35 9.83
CA PHE A 766 60.47 12.91 10.26
C PHE A 766 59.62 14.06 10.79
N ARG A 767 60.17 14.91 11.68
CA ARG A 767 59.49 16.13 12.17
C ARG A 767 59.09 17.08 11.04
N ALA A 768 60.01 17.31 10.11
CA ALA A 768 59.76 18.17 8.97
C ALA A 768 58.70 17.59 8.05
N ALA A 769 58.75 16.29 7.80
CA ALA A 769 57.74 15.56 7.01
C ALA A 769 56.35 15.60 7.67
N CYS A 770 56.25 15.34 8.99
CA CYS A 770 55.00 15.47 9.73
C CYS A 770 54.42 16.89 9.59
N ASN A 771 55.21 17.93 9.83
CA ASN A 771 54.73 19.31 9.77
C ASN A 771 54.34 19.75 8.35
N ARG A 772 54.98 19.23 7.31
CA ARG A 772 54.70 19.57 5.92
C ARG A 772 53.63 18.68 5.33
N ASP A 773 53.86 17.35 5.33
CA ASP A 773 53.09 16.40 4.51
C ASP A 773 51.83 15.95 5.24
N PHE A 774 51.93 15.68 6.55
CA PHE A 774 50.73 15.34 7.35
C PHE A 774 49.78 16.53 7.47
N ARG A 775 50.31 17.74 7.71
CA ARG A 775 49.50 18.97 7.74
C ARG A 775 48.79 19.24 6.41
N ALA A 776 49.50 19.10 5.29
CA ALA A 776 48.93 19.25 3.96
C ALA A 776 47.82 18.21 3.70
N THR A 777 48.01 16.99 4.19
CA THR A 777 47.02 15.92 4.09
C THR A 777 45.77 16.21 4.91
N VAL A 778 45.88 16.68 6.14
CA VAL A 778 44.76 17.08 6.99
C VAL A 778 43.93 18.18 6.33
N ILE A 779 44.56 19.21 5.80
CA ILE A 779 43.87 20.28 5.05
C ILE A 779 43.16 19.74 3.83
N ARG A 780 43.75 18.81 3.09
CA ARG A 780 43.15 18.18 1.94
C ARG A 780 41.93 17.32 2.30
N MET A 781 42.03 16.50 3.35
CA MET A 781 40.90 15.73 3.84
C MET A 781 39.73 16.63 4.19
N LYS A 782 39.92 17.74 4.87
CA LYS A 782 38.92 18.76 5.18
C LYS A 782 38.32 19.43 3.93
N LEU A 783 39.08 19.48 2.84
CA LEU A 783 38.57 20.00 1.56
C LEU A 783 37.60 19.02 0.90
N TYR A 784 37.92 17.72 0.92
CA TYR A 784 37.11 16.69 0.26
C TYR A 784 35.96 16.20 1.12
N LEU A 785 36.17 16.03 2.43
CA LEU A 785 35.21 15.45 3.35
C LEU A 785 34.56 16.56 4.18
N GLU A 786 33.24 16.62 4.13
CA GLU A 786 32.46 17.67 4.78
C GLU A 786 32.21 17.38 6.25
N SER A 787 32.23 16.10 6.62
CA SER A 787 31.99 15.65 7.99
C SER A 787 33.29 15.67 8.81
N ASP A 788 33.38 16.55 9.80
CA ASP A 788 34.49 16.58 10.75
C ASP A 788 34.69 15.23 11.48
N LYS A 789 33.63 14.48 11.70
CA LYS A 789 33.68 13.12 12.29
C LYS A 789 34.45 12.16 11.39
N THR A 790 34.13 12.15 10.09
CA THR A 790 34.78 11.27 9.11
C THR A 790 36.26 11.64 8.94
N VAL A 791 36.58 12.95 8.89
CA VAL A 791 37.95 13.43 8.86
C VAL A 791 38.67 13.00 10.13
N GLY A 792 38.04 13.17 11.30
CA GLY A 792 38.62 12.78 12.60
C GLY A 792 39.03 11.33 12.62
N VAL A 793 38.14 10.41 12.20
CA VAL A 793 38.42 8.96 12.18
C VAL A 793 39.61 8.63 11.27
N LEU A 794 39.67 9.19 10.05
CA LEU A 794 40.80 8.94 9.14
C LEU A 794 42.11 9.50 9.67
N VAL A 795 42.08 10.70 10.19
CA VAL A 795 43.28 11.37 10.80
C VAL A 795 43.77 10.59 12.00
N ASP A 796 42.86 10.07 12.85
CA ASP A 796 43.24 9.25 14.01
C ASP A 796 43.94 7.96 13.61
N HIS A 797 43.47 7.29 12.55
CA HIS A 797 44.13 6.08 12.03
C HIS A 797 45.48 6.41 11.39
N ILE A 798 45.62 7.49 10.63
CA ILE A 798 46.91 7.91 10.08
C ILE A 798 47.87 8.25 11.20
N ARG A 799 47.43 9.02 12.21
CA ARG A 799 48.21 9.39 13.41
C ARG A 799 48.67 8.12 14.17
N GLY A 800 47.73 7.17 14.37
CA GLY A 800 48.00 5.88 15.00
C GLY A 800 49.12 5.14 14.29
N ARG A 801 49.03 4.99 12.97
CA ARG A 801 50.04 4.31 12.15
C ARG A 801 51.39 5.02 12.17
N ILE A 802 51.41 6.34 12.01
CA ILE A 802 52.66 7.13 12.10
C ILE A 802 53.32 6.94 13.47
N LEU A 803 52.52 6.97 14.54
CA LEU A 803 53.01 6.79 15.90
C LEU A 803 53.56 5.37 16.12
N GLU A 804 52.85 4.32 15.68
CA GLU A 804 53.27 2.93 15.80
C GLU A 804 54.63 2.70 15.13
N GLU A 805 54.78 3.16 13.89
CA GLU A 805 56.00 2.98 13.12
C GLU A 805 57.18 3.82 13.74
N TYR A 806 56.88 5.02 14.23
CA TYR A 806 57.89 5.82 14.95
C TYR A 806 58.32 5.13 16.23
N LEU A 807 57.41 4.59 17.02
CA LEU A 807 57.72 3.84 18.25
C LEU A 807 58.54 2.58 17.97
N ALA A 808 58.17 1.82 16.90
CA ALA A 808 58.95 0.67 16.48
C ALA A 808 60.39 1.04 16.11
N TRP A 809 60.54 2.15 15.35
CA TRP A 809 61.88 2.67 15.02
C TRP A 809 62.65 3.14 16.29
N LYS A 810 62.00 3.89 17.21
CA LYS A 810 62.57 4.34 18.46
C LYS A 810 63.04 3.17 19.35
N ASP A 811 62.20 2.15 19.50
CA ASP A 811 62.57 0.94 20.29
C ASP A 811 63.74 0.23 19.66
N LYS A 812 63.83 0.23 18.35
CA LYS A 812 64.99 -0.32 17.65
C LYS A 812 66.26 0.51 17.86
N VAL A 813 66.15 1.83 17.77
CA VAL A 813 67.25 2.76 18.10
C VAL A 813 67.71 2.52 19.57
N TRP A 814 66.77 2.35 20.51
CA TRP A 814 67.09 2.11 21.91
C TRP A 814 67.72 0.73 22.15
N SER A 815 67.42 -0.26 21.29
CA SER A 815 68.07 -1.58 21.35
C SER A 815 69.51 -1.57 20.83
N VAL A 816 69.84 -0.66 19.91
CA VAL A 816 71.15 -0.54 19.26
C VAL A 816 72.06 0.43 19.99
N HIS A 817 71.50 1.54 20.48
CA HIS A 817 72.28 2.61 21.11
C HIS A 817 72.08 2.72 22.61
N SER A 818 73.12 3.04 23.36
CA SER A 818 73.11 3.33 24.79
C SER A 818 73.63 4.73 25.08
N GLY A 819 73.09 5.45 26.08
CA GLY A 819 73.55 6.76 26.53
C GLY A 819 72.90 7.95 25.75
N ASP A 820 73.74 8.96 25.41
CA ASP A 820 73.26 10.25 24.88
C ASP A 820 72.45 10.21 23.59
N THR A 821 72.60 9.15 22.77
CA THR A 821 71.87 9.01 21.51
C THR A 821 70.38 8.76 21.77
N ARG A 822 69.99 8.18 22.91
CA ARG A 822 68.57 7.98 23.30
C ARG A 822 67.85 9.28 23.61
N ASN A 823 68.59 10.36 24.02
CA ASN A 823 68.01 11.68 24.34
C ASN A 823 67.73 12.53 23.09
N VAL A 824 68.19 12.10 21.90
CA VAL A 824 68.02 12.81 20.65
C VAL A 824 66.68 12.50 20.02
N VAL A 825 66.16 11.31 20.27
CA VAL A 825 64.86 10.85 19.71
C VAL A 825 63.75 11.35 20.60
N MET A 826 62.68 11.89 19.99
CA MET A 826 61.52 12.42 20.73
C MET A 826 60.90 11.36 21.64
N LYS A 827 60.32 11.82 22.74
CA LYS A 827 59.49 10.99 23.59
C LYS A 827 58.14 10.74 22.96
N GLU A 828 57.48 9.67 23.31
CA GLU A 828 56.15 9.33 22.83
C GLU A 828 55.13 10.45 23.04
N THR A 829 55.23 11.13 24.22
CA THR A 829 54.33 12.26 24.54
C THR A 829 54.58 13.45 23.63
N GLU A 830 55.83 13.76 23.30
CA GLU A 830 56.18 14.85 22.39
C GLU A 830 55.72 14.61 20.96
N VAL A 831 55.81 13.36 20.48
CA VAL A 831 55.28 13.00 19.15
C VAL A 831 53.76 13.08 19.13
N LYS A 832 53.05 12.59 20.14
CA LYS A 832 51.61 12.72 20.27
C LYS A 832 51.19 14.20 20.30
N GLU A 833 51.81 15.01 21.12
CA GLU A 833 51.52 16.44 21.21
C GLU A 833 51.78 17.18 19.88
N MET A 834 52.85 16.85 19.18
CA MET A 834 53.16 17.40 17.85
C MET A 834 52.10 17.02 16.84
N LEU A 835 51.70 15.73 16.76
CA LEU A 835 50.66 15.27 15.84
C LEU A 835 49.29 15.88 16.20
N ASP A 836 48.96 16.01 17.49
CA ASP A 836 47.71 16.62 17.96
C ASP A 836 47.69 18.13 17.69
N ALA A 837 48.82 18.82 17.77
CA ALA A 837 48.94 20.23 17.41
C ALA A 837 48.68 20.44 15.91
N ILE A 838 49.22 19.58 15.04
CA ILE A 838 48.99 19.63 13.59
C ILE A 838 47.53 19.44 13.26
N CYS A 839 46.86 18.52 13.98
CA CYS A 839 45.42 18.26 13.78
C CYS A 839 44.54 19.45 14.20
N ARG A 840 44.93 20.16 15.30
CA ARG A 840 44.23 21.37 15.80
C ARG A 840 44.49 22.59 14.91
N ASP A 841 45.71 22.87 14.53
CA ASP A 841 46.08 23.99 13.63
C ASP A 841 45.42 23.86 12.24
N GLY A 842 45.13 22.62 11.78
CA GLY A 842 44.33 22.40 10.59
C GLY A 842 42.83 22.76 10.76
N SER A 843 42.36 23.13 11.97
CA SER A 843 40.99 23.58 12.22
C SER A 843 40.76 25.07 12.01
N ASP A 844 41.80 25.90 12.08
CA ASP A 844 41.65 27.31 11.80
C ASP A 844 41.76 27.60 10.29
N SER A 845 40.60 27.83 9.68
CA SER A 845 40.51 28.39 8.31
C SER A 845 41.39 29.62 8.15
N PRO A 846 42.06 29.80 7.00
CA PRO A 846 42.66 31.09 6.68
C PRO A 846 41.53 32.09 6.38
N ARG A 847 41.04 32.78 7.42
CA ARG A 847 40.45 34.10 7.24
C ARG A 847 41.63 35.04 7.09
N GLN A 848 41.80 35.62 5.89
CA GLN A 848 42.78 36.66 5.52
C GLN A 848 44.11 36.16 4.91
N ALA A 849 44.14 36.08 3.58
CA ALA A 849 45.16 36.81 2.78
C ALA A 849 44.56 37.03 1.38
#